data_0dfa351aba1fb8c1d029fa18152f1ff7
#
_entry.id   0dfa351aba1fb8c1d029fa18152f1ff7
#
_cell.length_a   1.000
_cell.length_b   1.000
_cell.length_c   1.000
_cell.angle_alpha   90.00
_cell.angle_beta   90.00
_cell.angle_gamma   90.00
#
_symmetry.space_group_name_H-M   'P 1'
#
loop_
_entity.id
_entity.type
_entity.pdbx_description
1 polymer ?
#
loop_
_entity_poly.entity_id
_entity_poly.type
_entity_poly.pdbx_seq_one_letter_code
_entity_poly.pdbx_strand_id
1 'polypeptide(L)'
;MTTKNILKALAATAMTAALLGCNKNEPENPDGPASKPLPDEISLSFASPVGVETVGVFITGAKATENVPAKLSAETSRYETKVNTFAEGDKLFAYAPYSTEVTSLDNIVFTIPSEQSVPKSGERNPELAIAVAGPETLPVPDESVSLENPVIFRDITPCVEFSVSDASGAHASETVQSISFISNGTALAGKLVYDITGETPVVKNSDLGEKSVTVIPEIVSELGTGKTVYIALLAPGSYTGKAIVETSAARYTFEEISVEAKVGGTSAVTELDLAKASLKGITTEMGWKAFANAVDKGDYSAWKNTDGEVKLGADIEVTTSLQRVGATEKPHDWDGVFNGQGHKIIQHETTVPLFTVIAKDGVVENLVLEGELKKASYPSGPSTAAVAQYNRGTIRNITNGIEINLTDINESYMIGGMVIMNGGLIEGCHQKGDINVAYNVTKPQIVTYIGGLACFAADAAEYAKDMSKISVGTFRNCTNTGNITVNKAGAAKAYLNKFAIGGICAIVQNGTASAYPLFEGCRNEGAIVRKDDSNGFNSCSAIGGIVGRAANYYQLKAGGAFDVDAYNVYLQIRDCHNTGDIECSAFLTQGWDKGQATSCARMGVTGGIIGYVNGFADSPALISGCTSKSTLRGGHINQSVILGGIAGMTSHATIENCSAETKFEDSSLELDALKLAAVGGVIGHLRHNSSITGGQYSVEIALPKTEIPYLGVAAGGCYANGAASQALSITGTKFCGSIAYKGFEPAMAITVENLNDYLISFGNCDTEGVSLWTK
;
A
#
# COMPACT_ATOMS: atom_id res chain seq x y z
N MET A 1 38.12 -2.77 22.48
CA MET A 1 39.36 -3.47 22.92
C MET A 1 40.01 -4.05 21.67
N THR A 2 40.98 -3.37 21.26
CA THR A 2 42.17 -3.68 20.51
C THR A 2 42.49 -5.14 20.20
N THR A 3 42.63 -5.47 18.96
CA THR A 3 43.57 -6.52 18.49
C THR A 3 44.36 -6.01 17.28
N LYS A 4 45.41 -5.27 17.62
CA LYS A 4 46.63 -5.16 16.81
C LYS A 4 47.52 -6.33 17.20
N ASN A 5 48.27 -6.80 16.26
CA ASN A 5 49.38 -7.74 16.28
C ASN A 5 49.04 -9.08 15.65
N ILE A 6 49.49 -9.21 14.41
CA ILE A 6 50.38 -10.28 13.91
C ILE A 6 50.83 -9.82 12.51
N LEU A 7 51.92 -9.07 12.48
CA LEU A 7 52.72 -8.90 11.28
C LEU A 7 54.12 -8.56 11.78
N LYS A 8 54.95 -9.60 11.94
CA LYS A 8 56.43 -9.51 11.97
C LYS A 8 56.99 -10.88 12.31
N ALA A 9 57.47 -11.59 11.36
CA ALA A 9 58.67 -12.43 11.47
C ALA A 9 58.72 -13.30 10.23
N LEU A 10 59.56 -12.96 9.32
CA LEU A 10 60.37 -13.86 8.53
C LEU A 10 61.31 -13.06 7.65
N ALA A 11 62.40 -12.72 8.21
CA ALA A 11 63.62 -12.42 7.46
C ALA A 11 64.77 -13.07 8.19
N ALA A 12 65.64 -13.66 7.40
CA ALA A 12 66.98 -14.12 7.73
C ALA A 12 67.12 -15.50 8.32
N THR A 13 67.60 -16.45 7.50
CA THR A 13 68.95 -16.94 7.69
C THR A 13 69.44 -17.64 6.41
N ALA A 14 70.34 -17.00 5.74
CA ALA A 14 71.21 -17.62 4.74
C ALA A 14 72.57 -17.85 5.37
N MET A 15 73.32 -18.77 4.79
CA MET A 15 74.77 -19.04 4.93
C MET A 15 75.24 -20.06 5.99
N THR A 16 75.77 -21.09 5.62
CA THR A 16 77.20 -21.41 5.41
C THR A 16 77.43 -22.88 5.50
N ALA A 17 78.09 -23.47 4.56
CA ALA A 17 79.36 -24.10 4.76
C ALA A 17 79.88 -24.72 3.48
N ALA A 18 80.99 -24.24 3.16
CA ALA A 18 81.82 -24.72 2.08
C ALA A 18 82.89 -25.72 2.57
N LEU A 19 83.32 -26.52 1.65
CA LEU A 19 84.70 -27.03 1.45
C LEU A 19 85.23 -28.19 2.30
N LEU A 20 85.67 -29.13 1.57
CA LEU A 20 86.93 -29.91 1.55
C LEU A 20 86.58 -31.40 1.24
N GLY A 21 87.11 -32.04 0.27
CA GLY A 21 88.32 -31.94 -0.45
C GLY A 21 88.77 -33.33 -0.85
N CYS A 22 89.51 -33.38 -1.95
CA CYS A 22 90.47 -34.38 -2.37
C CYS A 22 90.06 -35.69 -3.04
N ASN A 23 90.17 -35.65 -4.35
CA ASN A 23 91.05 -36.53 -5.15
C ASN A 23 91.17 -38.00 -4.83
N LYS A 24 90.70 -38.86 -5.77
CA LYS A 24 91.50 -39.93 -6.33
C LYS A 24 90.92 -40.36 -7.69
N ASN A 25 91.84 -40.40 -8.67
CA ASN A 25 91.66 -41.05 -9.97
C ASN A 25 91.42 -42.54 -9.81
N GLU A 26 90.44 -43.10 -10.45
CA GLU A 26 90.37 -44.46 -10.95
C GLU A 26 89.58 -44.50 -12.26
N PRO A 27 89.75 -45.46 -13.12
CA PRO A 27 89.58 -45.33 -14.56
C PRO A 27 88.15 -45.48 -15.04
N GLU A 28 87.91 -44.83 -16.17
CA GLU A 28 86.68 -44.88 -16.95
C GLU A 28 86.18 -46.31 -17.15
N ASN A 29 84.98 -46.62 -16.64
CA ASN A 29 84.20 -47.76 -17.02
C ASN A 29 83.12 -47.25 -18.02
N PRO A 30 83.07 -47.83 -19.25
CA PRO A 30 82.23 -47.34 -20.32
C PRO A 30 80.75 -47.77 -20.27
N ASP A 31 80.23 -48.17 -19.12
CA ASP A 31 78.83 -48.45 -18.95
C ASP A 31 78.24 -47.41 -17.99
N GLY A 32 77.75 -46.32 -18.53
CA GLY A 32 76.91 -45.41 -17.77
C GLY A 32 75.73 -46.13 -17.11
N PRO A 33 75.34 -45.76 -15.87
CA PRO A 33 74.20 -46.38 -15.26
C PRO A 33 72.98 -46.21 -16.18
N ALA A 34 72.39 -47.34 -16.57
CA ALA A 34 71.15 -47.38 -17.29
C ALA A 34 70.14 -46.49 -16.51
N SER A 35 69.68 -45.39 -17.14
CA SER A 35 68.68 -44.49 -16.53
C SER A 35 67.52 -45.33 -16.07
N LYS A 36 67.26 -45.32 -14.78
CA LYS A 36 66.08 -45.96 -14.18
C LYS A 36 64.84 -45.52 -14.97
N PRO A 37 64.04 -46.47 -15.49
CA PRO A 37 62.88 -46.07 -16.24
C PRO A 37 61.99 -45.24 -15.31
N LEU A 38 61.58 -44.07 -15.80
CA LEU A 38 60.65 -43.19 -15.10
C LEU A 38 59.31 -43.92 -14.85
N PRO A 39 58.66 -43.70 -13.73
CA PRO A 39 57.31 -44.23 -13.47
C PRO A 39 56.34 -43.66 -14.51
N ASP A 40 55.21 -44.35 -14.71
CA ASP A 40 54.16 -43.90 -15.64
C ASP A 40 53.50 -42.58 -15.17
N GLU A 41 53.47 -42.35 -13.85
CA GLU A 41 53.01 -41.11 -13.23
C GLU A 41 54.12 -40.50 -12.37
N ILE A 42 54.25 -39.18 -12.40
CA ILE A 42 55.18 -38.41 -11.57
C ILE A 42 54.46 -37.37 -10.72
N SER A 43 55.02 -37.06 -9.56
CA SER A 43 54.51 -35.98 -8.70
C SER A 43 54.99 -34.64 -9.24
N LEU A 44 54.02 -33.75 -9.51
CA LEU A 44 54.30 -32.37 -9.97
C LEU A 44 53.90 -31.34 -8.91
N SER A 45 54.76 -30.44 -8.58
CA SER A 45 54.42 -29.32 -7.70
C SER A 45 54.85 -27.96 -8.27
N PHE A 46 54.08 -26.91 -8.06
CA PHE A 46 54.35 -25.56 -8.45
C PHE A 46 53.81 -24.54 -7.49
N ALA A 47 54.47 -23.41 -7.34
CA ALA A 47 53.93 -22.25 -6.62
C ALA A 47 53.05 -21.43 -7.54
N SER A 48 52.03 -20.78 -6.99
CA SER A 48 51.22 -19.78 -7.70
C SER A 48 50.55 -18.83 -6.73
N PRO A 49 50.44 -17.56 -7.09
CA PRO A 49 49.70 -16.56 -6.28
C PRO A 49 48.19 -16.60 -6.46
N VAL A 50 47.62 -17.55 -7.25
CA VAL A 50 46.19 -17.51 -7.62
C VAL A 50 45.24 -17.70 -6.44
N GLY A 51 45.70 -18.45 -5.39
CA GLY A 51 45.00 -18.46 -4.08
C GLY A 51 43.73 -19.33 -4.00
N VAL A 52 43.33 -20.05 -5.05
CA VAL A 52 42.21 -20.99 -5.03
C VAL A 52 42.63 -22.34 -4.51
N GLU A 53 41.69 -23.11 -3.91
CA GLU A 53 42.00 -24.42 -3.32
C GLU A 53 42.47 -25.44 -4.35
N THR A 54 41.89 -25.45 -5.54
CA THR A 54 42.17 -26.43 -6.59
C THR A 54 42.20 -25.79 -7.97
N VAL A 55 43.21 -26.10 -8.77
CA VAL A 55 43.36 -25.69 -10.17
C VAL A 55 43.34 -26.91 -11.09
N GLY A 56 42.89 -26.71 -12.32
CA GLY A 56 42.97 -27.75 -13.35
C GLY A 56 44.30 -27.66 -14.10
N VAL A 57 44.92 -28.79 -14.36
CA VAL A 57 46.24 -28.88 -15.04
C VAL A 57 46.14 -29.76 -16.27
N PHE A 58 46.79 -29.30 -17.35
CA PHE A 58 47.02 -30.07 -18.58
C PHE A 58 48.51 -30.07 -18.91
N ILE A 59 49.00 -31.19 -19.43
CA ILE A 59 50.36 -31.29 -20.01
C ILE A 59 50.18 -31.76 -21.44
N THR A 60 50.78 -31.02 -22.36
CA THR A 60 50.79 -31.33 -23.80
C THR A 60 52.11 -32.05 -24.16
N GLY A 61 52.02 -33.13 -24.91
CA GLY A 61 53.19 -33.92 -25.33
C GLY A 61 52.79 -35.33 -25.74
N ALA A 62 53.76 -36.22 -25.90
CA ALA A 62 53.54 -37.58 -26.37
C ALA A 62 52.70 -38.44 -25.40
N LYS A 63 52.72 -38.11 -24.10
CA LYS A 63 51.89 -38.72 -23.06
C LYS A 63 51.06 -37.63 -22.36
N ALA A 64 50.17 -36.99 -23.10
CA ALA A 64 49.36 -35.89 -22.61
C ALA A 64 48.63 -36.24 -21.29
N THR A 65 48.61 -35.28 -20.37
CA THR A 65 47.80 -35.36 -19.16
C THR A 65 46.60 -34.37 -19.33
N GLU A 66 45.39 -34.93 -19.16
CA GLU A 66 44.16 -34.17 -19.38
C GLU A 66 43.47 -33.85 -18.04
N ASN A 67 43.16 -32.61 -17.83
CA ASN A 67 42.31 -32.04 -16.73
C ASN A 67 42.48 -32.73 -15.35
N VAL A 68 43.69 -32.77 -14.83
CA VAL A 68 43.93 -33.27 -13.47
C VAL A 68 43.82 -32.14 -12.43
N PRO A 69 43.19 -32.40 -11.27
CA PRO A 69 43.14 -31.42 -10.19
C PRO A 69 44.50 -31.32 -9.48
N ALA A 70 45.05 -30.10 -9.39
CA ALA A 70 46.16 -29.80 -8.50
C ALA A 70 45.65 -29.05 -7.27
N LYS A 71 45.91 -29.57 -6.08
CA LYS A 71 45.43 -29.01 -4.82
C LYS A 71 46.50 -28.20 -4.13
N LEU A 72 46.10 -27.07 -3.54
CA LEU A 72 46.99 -26.26 -2.71
C LEU A 72 47.31 -27.00 -1.39
N SER A 73 48.57 -27.37 -1.19
CA SER A 73 49.05 -27.96 0.04
C SER A 73 49.24 -26.92 1.12
N ALA A 74 48.61 -27.13 2.30
CA ALA A 74 48.78 -26.24 3.46
C ALA A 74 50.20 -26.31 4.05
N GLU A 75 50.91 -27.43 3.83
CA GLU A 75 52.27 -27.63 4.36
C GLU A 75 53.33 -26.95 3.50
N THR A 76 53.21 -27.07 2.19
CA THR A 76 54.23 -26.58 1.24
C THR A 76 53.86 -25.22 0.64
N SER A 77 52.59 -24.76 0.74
CA SER A 77 52.03 -23.61 0.02
C SER A 77 52.20 -23.71 -1.50
N ARG A 78 52.23 -24.94 -2.03
CA ARG A 78 52.33 -25.25 -3.44
C ARG A 78 51.15 -26.08 -3.92
N TYR A 79 50.81 -25.97 -5.19
CA TYR A 79 49.84 -26.85 -5.83
C TYR A 79 50.55 -28.18 -6.14
N GLU A 80 49.93 -29.28 -5.74
CA GLU A 80 50.46 -30.63 -5.85
C GLU A 80 49.46 -31.53 -6.58
N THR A 81 49.99 -32.31 -7.53
CA THR A 81 49.21 -33.28 -8.31
C THR A 81 50.09 -34.43 -8.83
N LYS A 82 49.44 -35.47 -9.36
CA LYS A 82 50.10 -36.51 -10.15
C LYS A 82 49.73 -36.35 -11.61
N VAL A 83 50.72 -36.46 -12.47
CA VAL A 83 50.59 -36.31 -13.93
C VAL A 83 51.25 -37.49 -14.62
N ASN A 84 50.86 -37.78 -15.86
CA ASN A 84 51.57 -38.76 -16.69
C ASN A 84 53.01 -38.27 -16.88
N THR A 85 53.98 -39.22 -17.03
CA THR A 85 55.35 -38.90 -17.36
C THR A 85 55.39 -38.08 -18.65
N PHE A 86 56.04 -36.93 -18.59
CA PHE A 86 56.20 -35.98 -19.70
C PHE A 86 57.66 -35.97 -20.21
N ALA A 87 57.94 -35.32 -21.29
CA ALA A 87 59.28 -35.08 -21.83
C ALA A 87 59.75 -33.63 -21.51
N GLU A 88 61.09 -33.45 -21.49
CA GLU A 88 61.66 -32.11 -21.44
C GLU A 88 61.15 -31.28 -22.62
N GLY A 89 60.65 -30.06 -22.30
CA GLY A 89 60.12 -29.13 -23.29
C GLY A 89 58.61 -29.25 -23.51
N ASP A 90 57.95 -30.31 -22.97
CA ASP A 90 56.47 -30.36 -22.93
C ASP A 90 55.92 -29.14 -22.23
N LYS A 91 54.64 -28.78 -22.48
CA LYS A 91 54.01 -27.56 -21.99
C LYS A 91 52.95 -27.87 -20.95
N LEU A 92 53.04 -27.17 -19.83
CA LEU A 92 52.02 -27.07 -18.79
C LEU A 92 51.07 -25.94 -19.08
N PHE A 93 49.77 -26.22 -19.00
CA PHE A 93 48.71 -25.24 -18.93
C PHE A 93 47.91 -25.46 -17.64
N ALA A 94 47.42 -24.37 -17.06
CA ALA A 94 46.54 -24.49 -15.88
C ALA A 94 45.39 -23.48 -15.96
N TYR A 95 44.32 -23.79 -15.29
CA TYR A 95 43.18 -22.89 -15.17
C TYR A 95 42.56 -22.98 -13.75
N ALA A 96 41.90 -21.91 -13.34
CA ALA A 96 41.26 -21.78 -12.06
C ALA A 96 39.89 -21.12 -12.21
N PRO A 97 38.87 -21.55 -11.44
CA PRO A 97 38.83 -22.71 -10.56
C PRO A 97 38.74 -24.05 -11.34
N TYR A 98 39.11 -25.15 -10.70
CA TYR A 98 38.98 -26.50 -11.30
C TYR A 98 37.52 -26.87 -11.53
N SER A 99 37.25 -27.52 -12.68
CA SER A 99 35.93 -28.06 -12.99
C SER A 99 36.06 -29.43 -13.70
N THR A 100 35.23 -30.39 -13.31
CA THR A 100 35.11 -31.70 -13.99
C THR A 100 34.44 -31.61 -15.36
N GLU A 101 33.80 -30.50 -15.69
CA GLU A 101 33.17 -30.26 -17.00
C GLU A 101 34.19 -29.89 -18.09
N VAL A 102 35.38 -29.52 -17.69
CA VAL A 102 36.47 -29.20 -18.61
C VAL A 102 37.09 -30.47 -19.15
N THR A 103 37.15 -30.61 -20.47
CA THR A 103 37.62 -31.85 -21.14
C THR A 103 38.88 -31.65 -21.94
N SER A 104 39.23 -30.43 -22.36
CA SER A 104 40.41 -30.14 -23.15
C SER A 104 40.79 -28.67 -23.03
N LEU A 105 42.00 -28.28 -23.45
CA LEU A 105 42.49 -26.89 -23.45
C LEU A 105 41.66 -25.94 -24.31
N ASP A 106 41.01 -26.48 -25.32
CA ASP A 106 40.14 -25.69 -26.20
C ASP A 106 38.66 -25.71 -25.74
N ASN A 107 38.38 -26.33 -24.57
CA ASN A 107 37.05 -26.46 -23.97
C ASN A 107 37.09 -26.22 -22.46
N ILE A 108 37.66 -25.08 -22.05
CA ILE A 108 37.64 -24.64 -20.65
C ILE A 108 36.29 -24.01 -20.35
N VAL A 109 35.49 -24.68 -19.57
CA VAL A 109 34.10 -24.28 -19.28
C VAL A 109 34.02 -23.51 -17.96
N PHE A 110 33.41 -22.32 -18.00
CA PHE A 110 33.06 -21.54 -16.82
C PHE A 110 31.60 -21.13 -16.86
N THR A 111 30.97 -21.03 -15.70
CA THR A 111 29.60 -20.57 -15.58
C THR A 111 29.57 -19.21 -14.91
N ILE A 112 28.98 -18.23 -15.57
CA ILE A 112 28.64 -16.94 -14.97
C ILE A 112 27.23 -17.03 -14.41
N PRO A 113 27.04 -16.93 -13.08
CA PRO A 113 25.71 -16.94 -12.49
C PRO A 113 24.98 -15.60 -12.75
N SER A 114 23.66 -15.66 -12.84
CA SER A 114 22.82 -14.46 -12.96
C SER A 114 22.69 -13.69 -11.65
N GLU A 115 22.92 -14.35 -10.52
CA GLU A 115 22.98 -13.73 -9.19
C GLU A 115 24.37 -13.92 -8.60
N GLN A 116 25.00 -12.84 -8.19
CA GLN A 116 26.41 -12.79 -7.79
C GLN A 116 26.55 -12.10 -6.44
N SER A 117 27.00 -12.84 -5.43
CA SER A 117 27.43 -12.23 -4.17
C SER A 117 28.79 -11.59 -4.33
N VAL A 118 28.99 -10.41 -3.75
CA VAL A 118 30.30 -9.74 -3.66
C VAL A 118 30.59 -9.38 -2.20
N PRO A 119 31.88 -9.52 -1.73
CA PRO A 119 32.17 -9.31 -0.31
C PRO A 119 31.81 -7.89 0.16
N LYS A 120 32.18 -6.88 -0.58
CA LYS A 120 31.87 -5.47 -0.33
C LYS A 120 32.14 -4.61 -1.56
N SER A 121 31.85 -3.31 -1.44
CA SER A 121 32.19 -2.34 -2.47
C SER A 121 33.68 -2.38 -2.87
N GLY A 122 33.92 -2.32 -4.18
CA GLY A 122 35.27 -2.36 -4.78
C GLY A 122 35.90 -3.73 -4.86
N GLU A 123 35.26 -4.76 -4.35
CA GLU A 123 35.70 -6.14 -4.42
C GLU A 123 34.78 -6.96 -5.35
N ARG A 124 35.33 -7.94 -6.01
CA ARG A 124 34.54 -8.95 -6.73
C ARG A 124 34.55 -10.26 -5.96
N ASN A 125 33.63 -11.14 -6.28
CA ASN A 125 33.61 -12.47 -5.69
C ASN A 125 34.85 -13.25 -6.14
N PRO A 126 35.77 -13.63 -5.24
CA PRO A 126 36.97 -14.38 -5.60
C PRO A 126 36.67 -15.78 -6.12
N GLU A 127 35.53 -16.38 -5.71
CA GLU A 127 35.10 -17.71 -6.18
C GLU A 127 34.67 -17.72 -7.65
N LEU A 128 34.31 -16.55 -8.18
CA LEU A 128 33.93 -16.36 -9.58
C LEU A 128 35.10 -15.85 -10.45
N ALA A 129 36.28 -15.71 -9.87
CA ALA A 129 37.47 -15.29 -10.62
C ALA A 129 37.90 -16.42 -11.57
N ILE A 130 38.11 -16.06 -12.83
CA ILE A 130 38.53 -16.97 -13.89
C ILE A 130 39.96 -16.64 -14.26
N ALA A 131 40.86 -17.59 -14.11
CA ALA A 131 42.28 -17.35 -14.44
C ALA A 131 42.89 -18.51 -15.20
N VAL A 132 43.83 -18.27 -16.06
CA VAL A 132 44.54 -19.24 -16.86
C VAL A 132 46.05 -18.99 -16.85
N ALA A 133 46.82 -20.04 -16.94
CA ALA A 133 48.26 -20.00 -16.97
C ALA A 133 48.83 -20.91 -18.08
N GLY A 134 49.99 -20.62 -18.52
CA GLY A 134 50.75 -21.36 -19.55
C GLY A 134 50.71 -20.68 -20.93
N PRO A 135 51.45 -21.24 -21.89
CA PRO A 135 52.27 -22.47 -21.76
C PRO A 135 53.56 -22.25 -20.94
N GLU A 136 53.76 -23.06 -19.91
CA GLU A 136 55.00 -23.15 -19.14
C GLU A 136 55.80 -24.32 -19.64
N THR A 137 57.12 -24.16 -19.86
CA THR A 137 58.00 -25.24 -20.34
C THR A 137 58.45 -26.13 -19.20
N LEU A 138 58.18 -27.40 -19.32
CA LEU A 138 58.56 -28.39 -18.31
C LEU A 138 60.01 -28.76 -18.40
N PRO A 139 60.71 -28.95 -17.25
CA PRO A 139 62.11 -29.37 -17.20
C PRO A 139 62.22 -30.91 -17.50
N VAL A 140 63.44 -31.40 -17.42
CA VAL A 140 63.71 -32.83 -17.48
C VAL A 140 62.88 -33.55 -16.40
N PRO A 141 62.10 -34.59 -16.75
CA PRO A 141 61.28 -35.31 -15.78
C PRO A 141 62.12 -36.14 -14.79
N ASP A 142 61.62 -36.25 -13.56
CA ASP A 142 62.10 -37.13 -12.48
C ASP A 142 60.89 -37.72 -11.76
N GLU A 143 61.08 -38.59 -10.80
CA GLU A 143 59.99 -39.19 -9.99
C GLU A 143 59.11 -38.13 -9.30
N SER A 144 59.71 -36.96 -8.97
CA SER A 144 59.00 -35.77 -8.49
C SER A 144 59.64 -34.53 -9.11
N VAL A 145 58.79 -33.65 -9.66
CA VAL A 145 59.25 -32.39 -10.26
C VAL A 145 58.59 -31.21 -9.49
N SER A 146 59.45 -30.30 -9.04
CA SER A 146 59.05 -29.07 -8.40
C SER A 146 59.50 -27.92 -9.32
N LEU A 147 58.54 -27.18 -9.90
CA LEU A 147 58.87 -26.04 -10.75
C LEU A 147 59.49 -24.93 -9.91
N GLU A 148 60.70 -24.49 -10.30
CA GLU A 148 61.44 -23.45 -9.58
C GLU A 148 60.74 -22.09 -9.66
N ASN A 149 60.21 -21.77 -10.82
CA ASN A 149 59.47 -20.52 -11.05
C ASN A 149 57.97 -20.73 -10.71
N PRO A 150 57.31 -19.74 -10.13
CA PRO A 150 55.88 -19.81 -9.91
C PRO A 150 55.11 -19.77 -11.24
N VAL A 151 54.05 -20.57 -11.33
CA VAL A 151 53.10 -20.54 -12.45
C VAL A 151 52.21 -19.31 -12.29
N ILE A 152 52.32 -18.42 -13.24
CA ILE A 152 51.61 -17.13 -13.20
C ILE A 152 50.28 -17.23 -13.93
N PHE A 153 49.20 -17.13 -13.18
CA PHE A 153 47.86 -17.08 -13.74
C PHE A 153 47.51 -15.67 -14.18
N ARG A 154 47.00 -15.58 -15.38
CA ARG A 154 46.37 -14.35 -15.91
C ARG A 154 44.88 -14.38 -15.62
N ASP A 155 44.37 -13.34 -15.05
CA ASP A 155 42.95 -13.11 -14.89
C ASP A 155 42.28 -12.88 -16.25
N ILE A 156 41.28 -13.70 -16.58
CA ILE A 156 40.49 -13.58 -17.82
C ILE A 156 39.03 -13.35 -17.53
N THR A 157 38.69 -13.06 -16.28
CA THR A 157 37.31 -12.80 -15.84
C THR A 157 36.72 -11.64 -16.62
N PRO A 158 35.62 -11.84 -17.34
CA PRO A 158 34.94 -10.73 -17.98
C PRO A 158 34.05 -10.02 -16.97
N CYS A 159 34.28 -8.75 -16.74
CA CYS A 159 33.53 -8.00 -15.75
C CYS A 159 33.17 -6.58 -16.22
N VAL A 160 32.22 -5.97 -15.52
CA VAL A 160 31.86 -4.55 -15.63
C VAL A 160 31.86 -3.93 -14.25
N GLU A 161 32.11 -2.64 -14.16
CA GLU A 161 32.09 -1.88 -12.92
C GLU A 161 30.89 -0.93 -12.94
N PHE A 162 30.03 -1.03 -11.92
CA PHE A 162 28.98 -0.07 -11.66
C PHE A 162 29.40 0.86 -10.53
N SER A 163 29.45 2.14 -10.81
CA SER A 163 29.78 3.18 -9.83
C SER A 163 28.49 3.88 -9.40
N VAL A 164 28.04 3.61 -8.19
CA VAL A 164 26.84 4.24 -7.63
C VAL A 164 27.23 5.48 -6.85
N SER A 165 26.54 6.58 -7.09
CA SER A 165 26.75 7.87 -6.42
C SER A 165 25.43 8.62 -6.25
N ASP A 166 25.45 9.65 -5.39
CA ASP A 166 24.34 10.59 -5.25
C ASP A 166 24.90 12.03 -5.28
N ALA A 167 24.80 12.66 -6.43
CA ALA A 167 25.27 14.05 -6.59
C ALA A 167 24.41 15.06 -5.81
N SER A 168 23.18 14.69 -5.41
CA SER A 168 22.30 15.56 -4.63
C SER A 168 22.65 15.57 -3.13
N GLY A 169 23.31 14.52 -2.63
CA GLY A 169 23.56 14.27 -1.22
C GLY A 169 22.32 13.92 -0.38
N ALA A 170 21.15 13.85 -1.00
CA ALA A 170 19.87 13.57 -0.32
C ALA A 170 19.75 12.09 0.11
N HIS A 171 20.47 11.20 -0.57
CA HIS A 171 20.42 9.75 -0.37
C HIS A 171 21.71 9.21 0.31
N ALA A 172 22.53 10.08 0.90
CA ALA A 172 23.83 9.74 1.47
C ALA A 172 23.77 8.67 2.59
N SER A 173 22.66 8.59 3.32
CA SER A 173 22.45 7.59 4.36
C SER A 173 21.86 6.25 3.86
N GLU A 174 21.57 6.14 2.57
CA GLU A 174 21.07 4.91 2.00
C GLU A 174 22.22 3.91 1.78
N THR A 175 21.91 2.62 1.89
CA THR A 175 22.85 1.53 1.61
C THR A 175 22.41 0.80 0.35
N VAL A 176 23.33 0.48 -0.54
CA VAL A 176 23.05 -0.33 -1.73
C VAL A 176 22.80 -1.78 -1.31
N GLN A 177 21.64 -2.31 -1.67
CA GLN A 177 21.23 -3.69 -1.38
C GLN A 177 21.53 -4.61 -2.58
N SER A 178 21.30 -4.13 -3.80
CA SER A 178 21.63 -4.84 -5.02
C SER A 178 21.76 -3.90 -6.21
N ILE A 179 22.46 -4.36 -7.25
CA ILE A 179 22.50 -3.73 -8.56
C ILE A 179 22.19 -4.79 -9.61
N SER A 180 21.15 -4.57 -10.40
CA SER A 180 20.77 -5.46 -11.51
C SER A 180 20.99 -4.75 -12.84
N PHE A 181 21.60 -5.43 -13.80
CA PHE A 181 21.63 -4.99 -15.19
C PHE A 181 20.80 -5.98 -16.04
N ILE A 182 19.86 -5.46 -16.80
CA ILE A 182 18.92 -6.22 -17.63
C ILE A 182 19.13 -5.80 -19.08
N SER A 183 19.61 -6.72 -19.90
CA SER A 183 19.87 -6.49 -21.32
C SER A 183 18.56 -6.44 -22.14
N ASN A 184 18.51 -5.54 -23.11
CA ASN A 184 17.37 -5.41 -24.03
C ASN A 184 17.16 -6.60 -24.99
N GLY A 185 18.10 -7.53 -25.10
CA GLY A 185 17.94 -8.65 -26.02
C GLY A 185 18.91 -9.82 -25.83
N THR A 186 20.16 -9.54 -25.59
CA THR A 186 21.24 -10.52 -25.53
C THR A 186 21.40 -11.08 -24.14
N ALA A 187 21.58 -12.38 -24.00
CA ALA A 187 21.85 -13.04 -22.72
C ALA A 187 23.25 -12.64 -22.18
N LEU A 188 23.37 -12.51 -20.87
CA LEU A 188 24.51 -11.97 -20.14
C LEU A 188 25.26 -13.03 -19.32
N ALA A 189 24.54 -14.06 -18.87
CA ALA A 189 25.04 -15.06 -17.94
C ALA A 189 24.68 -16.48 -18.42
N GLY A 190 25.48 -17.44 -17.98
CA GLY A 190 25.42 -18.83 -18.42
C GLY A 190 26.81 -19.42 -18.64
N LYS A 191 26.92 -20.46 -19.46
CA LYS A 191 28.19 -21.14 -19.72
C LYS A 191 29.02 -20.45 -20.81
N LEU A 192 30.28 -20.20 -20.48
CA LEU A 192 31.30 -19.71 -21.42
C LEU A 192 32.33 -20.83 -21.67
N VAL A 193 32.76 -20.98 -22.91
CA VAL A 193 33.82 -21.92 -23.30
C VAL A 193 35.00 -21.13 -23.84
N TYR A 194 36.15 -21.30 -23.19
CA TYR A 194 37.41 -20.68 -23.59
C TYR A 194 38.34 -21.69 -24.25
N ASP A 195 39.03 -21.25 -25.28
CA ASP A 195 40.21 -21.89 -25.83
C ASP A 195 41.46 -21.21 -25.28
N ILE A 196 42.30 -21.95 -24.56
CA ILE A 196 43.53 -21.45 -23.95
C ILE A 196 44.78 -22.06 -24.60
N THR A 197 44.62 -22.73 -25.75
CA THR A 197 45.74 -23.33 -26.49
C THR A 197 46.73 -22.29 -27.03
N GLY A 198 46.27 -21.06 -27.27
CA GLY A 198 47.05 -19.94 -27.74
C GLY A 198 47.60 -19.05 -26.61
N GLU A 199 48.45 -18.08 -26.96
CA GLU A 199 48.95 -17.07 -26.02
C GLU A 199 47.83 -16.19 -25.44
N THR A 200 46.76 -15.98 -26.20
CA THR A 200 45.60 -15.20 -25.78
C THR A 200 44.37 -16.11 -25.72
N PRO A 201 43.70 -16.22 -24.55
CA PRO A 201 42.46 -16.96 -24.44
C PRO A 201 41.37 -16.37 -25.32
N VAL A 202 40.61 -17.24 -25.99
CA VAL A 202 39.52 -16.85 -26.90
C VAL A 202 38.23 -17.53 -26.45
N VAL A 203 37.16 -16.74 -26.37
CA VAL A 203 35.80 -17.32 -26.17
C VAL A 203 35.37 -18.01 -27.48
N LYS A 204 35.22 -19.32 -27.45
CA LYS A 204 34.80 -20.12 -28.60
C LYS A 204 33.31 -20.28 -28.75
N ASN A 205 32.66 -20.57 -27.62
CA ASN A 205 31.23 -20.84 -27.59
C ASN A 205 30.63 -20.32 -26.29
N SER A 206 29.34 -20.00 -26.33
CA SER A 206 28.60 -19.62 -25.13
C SER A 206 27.19 -20.20 -25.20
N ASP A 207 26.78 -20.80 -24.10
CA ASP A 207 25.41 -21.23 -23.86
C ASP A 207 24.84 -20.32 -22.76
N LEU A 208 24.43 -19.11 -23.17
CA LEU A 208 23.92 -18.09 -22.28
C LEU A 208 22.39 -18.12 -22.29
N GLY A 209 21.78 -18.21 -21.10
CA GLY A 209 20.32 -18.26 -20.94
C GLY A 209 19.74 -16.98 -20.33
N GLU A 210 20.50 -16.35 -19.42
CA GLU A 210 19.97 -15.26 -18.60
C GLU A 210 20.28 -13.87 -19.18
N LYS A 211 19.24 -13.05 -19.26
CA LYS A 211 19.31 -11.65 -19.76
C LYS A 211 19.54 -10.63 -18.66
N SER A 212 19.61 -11.06 -17.42
CA SER A 212 19.85 -10.20 -16.25
C SER A 212 21.02 -10.75 -15.43
N VAL A 213 21.78 -9.82 -14.85
CA VAL A 213 22.77 -10.11 -13.82
C VAL A 213 22.53 -9.19 -12.65
N THR A 214 22.50 -9.76 -11.43
CA THR A 214 22.29 -9.04 -10.18
C THR A 214 23.48 -9.24 -9.26
N VAL A 215 24.05 -8.14 -8.78
CA VAL A 215 25.13 -8.11 -7.78
C VAL A 215 24.56 -7.78 -6.42
N ILE A 216 24.88 -8.58 -5.42
CA ILE A 216 24.40 -8.45 -4.02
C ILE A 216 25.62 -8.34 -3.10
N PRO A 217 25.86 -7.19 -2.45
CA PRO A 217 26.95 -7.04 -1.50
C PRO A 217 26.64 -7.78 -0.19
N GLU A 218 27.59 -8.56 0.33
CA GLU A 218 27.48 -9.20 1.65
C GLU A 218 27.62 -8.20 2.79
N ILE A 219 28.49 -7.20 2.59
CA ILE A 219 28.67 -6.07 3.51
C ILE A 219 28.15 -4.81 2.82
N VAL A 220 27.02 -4.30 3.33
CA VAL A 220 26.44 -3.04 2.88
C VAL A 220 27.08 -1.86 3.59
N SER A 221 27.28 -0.76 2.87
CA SER A 221 27.82 0.50 3.39
C SER A 221 26.93 1.66 2.95
N GLU A 222 26.85 2.70 3.75
CA GLU A 222 26.18 3.95 3.35
C GLU A 222 26.86 4.54 2.12
N LEU A 223 26.08 5.13 1.23
CA LEU A 223 26.58 5.79 0.03
C LEU A 223 27.51 6.97 0.37
N GLY A 224 27.16 7.74 1.41
CA GLY A 224 27.90 8.93 1.77
C GLY A 224 27.90 9.96 0.63
N THR A 225 28.97 10.76 0.58
CA THR A 225 29.19 11.75 -0.50
C THR A 225 30.16 11.24 -1.58
N GLY A 226 30.54 9.98 -1.55
CA GLY A 226 31.50 9.34 -2.42
C GLY A 226 30.85 8.51 -3.53
N LYS A 227 31.69 7.70 -4.15
CA LYS A 227 31.30 6.68 -5.13
C LYS A 227 31.50 5.30 -4.52
N THR A 228 30.53 4.44 -4.71
CA THR A 228 30.59 3.05 -4.28
C THR A 228 30.60 2.17 -5.53
N VAL A 229 31.62 1.34 -5.69
CA VAL A 229 31.84 0.55 -6.91
C VAL A 229 31.45 -0.89 -6.68
N TYR A 230 30.73 -1.48 -7.62
CA TYR A 230 30.30 -2.89 -7.60
C TYR A 230 30.71 -3.56 -8.90
N ILE A 231 31.35 -4.73 -8.81
CA ILE A 231 31.90 -5.45 -9.95
C ILE A 231 31.02 -6.65 -10.26
N ALA A 232 30.41 -6.65 -11.44
CA ALA A 232 29.62 -7.75 -11.96
C ALA A 232 30.36 -8.53 -13.04
N LEU A 233 30.18 -9.85 -13.08
CA LEU A 233 30.62 -10.70 -14.18
C LEU A 233 29.51 -10.77 -15.23
N LEU A 234 29.90 -10.55 -16.50
CA LEU A 234 29.01 -10.65 -17.67
C LEU A 234 29.78 -11.38 -18.77
N ALA A 235 29.10 -12.09 -19.64
CA ALA A 235 29.74 -12.64 -20.84
C ALA A 235 30.41 -11.49 -21.63
N PRO A 236 31.56 -11.76 -22.29
CA PRO A 236 32.25 -10.70 -23.07
C PRO A 236 31.36 -10.14 -24.18
N GLY A 237 31.29 -8.83 -24.28
CA GLY A 237 30.45 -8.16 -25.26
C GLY A 237 30.05 -6.75 -24.88
N SER A 238 29.36 -6.08 -25.79
CA SER A 238 28.77 -4.77 -25.58
C SER A 238 27.24 -4.92 -25.49
N TYR A 239 26.65 -4.39 -24.45
CA TYR A 239 25.24 -4.54 -24.14
C TYR A 239 24.56 -3.20 -23.91
N THR A 240 23.30 -3.10 -24.31
CA THR A 240 22.42 -2.00 -23.93
C THR A 240 21.24 -2.56 -23.14
N GLY A 241 20.79 -1.81 -22.17
CA GLY A 241 19.72 -2.28 -21.28
C GLY A 241 19.38 -1.25 -20.23
N LYS A 242 18.78 -1.70 -19.15
CA LYS A 242 18.50 -0.89 -17.98
C LYS A 242 19.28 -1.39 -16.76
N ALA A 243 19.70 -0.45 -15.93
CA ALA A 243 20.25 -0.76 -14.62
C ALA A 243 19.21 -0.42 -13.54
N ILE A 244 19.14 -1.26 -12.51
CA ILE A 244 18.30 -1.06 -11.33
C ILE A 244 19.21 -1.08 -10.11
N VAL A 245 19.18 -0.04 -9.31
CA VAL A 245 19.83 0.03 -8.01
C VAL A 245 18.77 -0.04 -6.93
N GLU A 246 18.81 -1.10 -6.12
CA GLU A 246 18.00 -1.20 -4.92
C GLU A 246 18.80 -0.69 -3.74
N THR A 247 18.20 0.21 -2.97
CA THR A 247 18.78 0.71 -1.72
C THR A 247 17.92 0.33 -0.53
N SER A 248 18.39 0.67 0.67
CA SER A 248 17.59 0.51 1.89
C SER A 248 16.30 1.35 1.91
N ALA A 249 16.14 2.29 0.98
CA ALA A 249 15.02 3.23 0.94
C ALA A 249 14.16 3.12 -0.33
N ALA A 250 14.78 2.95 -1.50
CA ALA A 250 14.11 3.09 -2.78
C ALA A 250 14.74 2.25 -3.89
N ARG A 251 14.00 2.12 -4.98
CA ARG A 251 14.46 1.55 -6.25
C ARG A 251 14.74 2.67 -7.23
N TYR A 252 15.92 2.66 -7.82
CA TYR A 252 16.35 3.61 -8.83
C TYR A 252 16.55 2.89 -10.15
N THR A 253 15.85 3.31 -11.18
CA THR A 253 15.94 2.72 -12.53
C THR A 253 16.62 3.69 -13.47
N PHE A 254 17.59 3.20 -14.23
CA PHE A 254 18.30 3.91 -15.26
C PHE A 254 18.02 3.21 -16.59
N GLU A 255 17.35 3.88 -17.48
CA GLU A 255 17.06 3.38 -18.81
C GLU A 255 18.25 3.64 -19.76
N GLU A 256 18.33 2.86 -20.82
CA GLU A 256 19.32 3.04 -21.91
C GLU A 256 20.80 3.05 -21.47
N ILE A 257 21.15 2.23 -20.48
CA ILE A 257 22.53 2.06 -20.02
C ILE A 257 23.29 1.18 -21.01
N SER A 258 24.51 1.58 -21.32
CA SER A 258 25.45 0.78 -22.12
C SER A 258 26.58 0.26 -21.24
N VAL A 259 26.88 -1.02 -21.33
CA VAL A 259 27.98 -1.68 -20.62
C VAL A 259 28.84 -2.47 -21.59
N GLU A 260 30.13 -2.59 -21.30
CA GLU A 260 31.09 -3.38 -22.10
C GLU A 260 31.86 -4.31 -21.17
N ALA A 261 31.75 -5.60 -21.38
CA ALA A 261 32.53 -6.62 -20.67
C ALA A 261 33.65 -7.16 -21.56
N LYS A 262 34.89 -7.07 -21.07
CA LYS A 262 36.10 -7.51 -21.81
C LYS A 262 36.79 -8.65 -21.07
N VAL A 263 37.37 -9.59 -21.83
CA VAL A 263 38.20 -10.66 -21.29
C VAL A 263 39.50 -10.04 -20.77
N GLY A 264 39.84 -10.31 -19.49
CA GLY A 264 41.09 -9.92 -18.87
C GLY A 264 41.37 -8.42 -18.79
N GLY A 265 40.32 -7.59 -18.89
CA GLY A 265 40.47 -6.14 -18.91
C GLY A 265 39.75 -5.44 -17.76
N THR A 266 40.21 -4.25 -17.43
CA THR A 266 39.42 -3.27 -16.68
C THR A 266 38.27 -2.81 -17.58
N SER A 267 37.06 -3.09 -17.19
CA SER A 267 35.85 -2.58 -17.87
C SER A 267 35.75 -1.06 -17.75
N ALA A 268 35.06 -0.45 -18.68
CA ALA A 268 34.64 0.93 -18.50
C ALA A 268 33.69 0.99 -17.30
N VAL A 269 33.89 1.98 -16.43
CA VAL A 269 33.03 2.23 -15.29
C VAL A 269 31.69 2.78 -15.78
N THR A 270 30.61 2.14 -15.41
CA THR A 270 29.26 2.63 -15.67
C THR A 270 28.78 3.44 -14.47
N GLU A 271 28.61 4.73 -14.67
CA GLU A 271 28.18 5.66 -13.61
C GLU A 271 26.66 5.64 -13.43
N LEU A 272 26.22 5.38 -12.21
CA LEU A 272 24.82 5.35 -11.78
C LEU A 272 24.60 6.41 -10.69
N ASP A 273 24.36 7.64 -11.10
CA ASP A 273 24.06 8.74 -10.18
C ASP A 273 22.57 8.71 -9.82
N LEU A 274 22.23 8.40 -8.56
CA LEU A 274 20.85 8.26 -8.10
C LEU A 274 20.02 9.51 -8.38
N ALA A 275 20.63 10.69 -8.35
CA ALA A 275 19.97 11.94 -8.70
C ALA A 275 19.45 11.97 -10.16
N LYS A 276 20.04 11.17 -11.05
CA LYS A 276 19.73 11.10 -12.48
C LYS A 276 18.92 9.86 -12.88
N ALA A 277 18.48 9.04 -11.92
CA ALA A 277 17.63 7.90 -12.23
C ALA A 277 16.36 8.34 -12.98
N SER A 278 15.98 7.61 -14.00
CA SER A 278 14.76 7.86 -14.80
C SER A 278 13.49 7.58 -14.01
N LEU A 279 13.55 6.63 -13.09
CA LEU A 279 12.47 6.30 -12.16
C LEU A 279 13.05 6.12 -10.76
N LYS A 280 12.42 6.81 -9.79
CA LYS A 280 12.68 6.65 -8.35
C LYS A 280 11.41 6.17 -7.70
N GLY A 281 11.44 5.05 -7.01
CA GLY A 281 10.28 4.47 -6.33
C GLY A 281 10.62 4.08 -4.90
N ILE A 282 9.79 4.53 -3.94
CA ILE A 282 9.90 4.13 -2.53
C ILE A 282 9.56 2.65 -2.43
N THR A 283 10.43 1.83 -1.82
CA THR A 283 10.26 0.36 -1.77
C THR A 283 10.23 -0.19 -0.36
N THR A 284 10.54 0.62 0.66
CA THR A 284 10.65 0.15 2.04
C THR A 284 10.01 1.12 3.03
N GLU A 285 9.70 0.63 4.24
CA GLU A 285 9.27 1.47 5.37
C GLU A 285 10.30 2.56 5.71
N MET A 286 11.60 2.26 5.59
CA MET A 286 12.67 3.24 5.81
C MET A 286 12.62 4.34 4.75
N GLY A 287 12.41 3.97 3.48
CA GLY A 287 12.22 4.92 2.38
C GLY A 287 10.99 5.81 2.59
N TRP A 288 9.88 5.24 3.05
CA TRP A 288 8.71 6.03 3.41
C TRP A 288 9.02 7.05 4.52
N LYS A 289 9.72 6.64 5.59
CA LYS A 289 10.14 7.54 6.68
C LYS A 289 11.06 8.65 6.18
N ALA A 290 12.01 8.32 5.31
CA ALA A 290 12.92 9.30 4.72
C ALA A 290 12.17 10.31 3.85
N PHE A 291 11.23 9.85 3.03
CA PHE A 291 10.33 10.70 2.24
C PHE A 291 9.47 11.61 3.13
N ALA A 292 8.82 11.07 4.16
CA ALA A 292 8.01 11.85 5.09
C ALA A 292 8.83 12.96 5.77
N ASN A 293 10.05 12.63 6.20
CA ASN A 293 10.99 13.60 6.77
C ASN A 293 11.41 14.69 5.75
N ALA A 294 11.56 14.34 4.48
CA ALA A 294 11.89 15.29 3.43
C ALA A 294 10.75 16.29 3.21
N VAL A 295 9.50 15.80 3.18
CA VAL A 295 8.30 16.68 3.12
C VAL A 295 8.23 17.58 4.34
N ASP A 296 8.42 17.06 5.54
CA ASP A 296 8.39 17.82 6.78
C ASP A 296 9.46 18.92 6.83
N LYS A 297 10.60 18.73 6.15
CA LYS A 297 11.65 19.76 5.99
C LYS A 297 11.34 20.76 4.86
N GLY A 298 10.30 20.54 4.08
CA GLY A 298 9.89 21.38 2.96
C GLY A 298 10.71 21.18 1.69
N ASP A 299 11.53 20.13 1.61
CA ASP A 299 12.29 19.79 0.40
C ASP A 299 12.27 18.28 0.15
N TYR A 300 11.38 17.85 -0.73
CA TYR A 300 11.28 16.48 -1.21
C TYR A 300 11.62 16.34 -2.70
N SER A 301 12.33 17.32 -3.25
CA SER A 301 12.70 17.36 -4.67
C SER A 301 13.50 16.13 -5.12
N ALA A 302 14.34 15.60 -4.23
CA ALA A 302 15.12 14.39 -4.47
C ALA A 302 14.26 13.12 -4.72
N TRP A 303 13.01 13.09 -4.23
CA TRP A 303 12.07 11.98 -4.41
C TRP A 303 11.23 12.09 -5.69
N LYS A 304 11.23 13.26 -6.34
CA LYS A 304 10.49 13.47 -7.58
C LYS A 304 11.14 12.76 -8.75
N ASN A 305 10.31 12.17 -9.57
CA ASN A 305 10.67 11.65 -10.88
C ASN A 305 10.67 12.78 -11.93
N THR A 306 11.08 12.48 -13.14
CA THR A 306 11.13 13.45 -14.26
C THR A 306 9.75 14.01 -14.63
N ASP A 307 8.68 13.28 -14.33
CA ASP A 307 7.28 13.72 -14.48
C ASP A 307 6.79 14.56 -13.31
N GLY A 308 7.62 14.79 -12.29
CA GLY A 308 7.30 15.57 -11.09
C GLY A 308 6.57 14.78 -9.99
N GLU A 309 6.29 13.49 -10.18
CA GLU A 309 5.60 12.63 -9.21
C GLU A 309 6.56 11.96 -8.23
N VAL A 310 6.07 11.67 -7.03
CA VAL A 310 6.69 10.73 -6.09
C VAL A 310 5.97 9.40 -6.21
N LYS A 311 6.70 8.29 -6.35
CA LYS A 311 6.13 6.97 -6.68
C LYS A 311 6.49 5.92 -5.64
N LEU A 312 5.60 4.93 -5.45
CA LEU A 312 6.01 3.65 -4.89
C LEU A 312 6.70 2.82 -5.99
N GLY A 313 7.69 2.05 -5.61
CA GLY A 313 8.41 1.12 -6.48
C GLY A 313 8.16 -0.35 -6.14
N ALA A 314 7.54 -0.60 -4.99
CA ALA A 314 7.16 -1.93 -4.52
C ALA A 314 6.08 -1.84 -3.43
N ASP A 315 5.52 -2.97 -3.06
CA ASP A 315 4.68 -3.08 -1.86
C ASP A 315 5.52 -2.81 -0.61
N ILE A 316 4.95 -2.09 0.34
CA ILE A 316 5.62 -1.75 1.61
C ILE A 316 4.85 -2.39 2.76
N GLU A 317 5.53 -3.23 3.56
CA GLU A 317 5.02 -3.72 4.82
C GLU A 317 5.56 -2.86 5.97
N VAL A 318 4.65 -2.29 6.75
CA VAL A 318 4.99 -1.45 7.90
C VAL A 318 5.05 -2.31 9.14
N THR A 319 6.25 -2.52 9.66
CA THR A 319 6.51 -3.38 10.83
C THR A 319 6.59 -2.59 12.15
N THR A 320 6.67 -1.28 12.06
CA THR A 320 6.71 -0.37 13.20
C THR A 320 5.56 0.65 13.09
N SER A 321 5.58 1.72 13.85
CA SER A 321 4.63 2.81 13.66
C SER A 321 4.93 3.59 12.39
N LEU A 322 3.97 3.68 11.49
CA LEU A 322 4.12 4.45 10.26
C LEU A 322 4.38 5.93 10.58
N GLN A 323 5.41 6.50 9.97
CA GLN A 323 5.60 7.95 10.02
C GLN A 323 4.65 8.62 9.02
N ARG A 324 3.81 9.51 9.54
CA ARG A 324 2.88 10.28 8.73
C ARG A 324 3.59 11.43 8.02
N VAL A 325 3.24 11.69 6.76
CA VAL A 325 3.68 12.87 6.02
C VAL A 325 3.03 14.11 6.61
N GLY A 326 3.80 15.12 6.96
CA GLY A 326 3.33 16.33 7.62
C GLY A 326 3.08 16.18 9.13
N ALA A 327 3.90 15.36 9.83
CA ALA A 327 3.68 14.99 11.24
C ALA A 327 4.40 15.87 12.28
N THR A 328 5.30 16.74 11.87
CA THR A 328 6.12 17.57 12.78
C THR A 328 5.39 18.79 13.33
N GLU A 329 6.01 19.49 14.30
CA GLU A 329 5.43 20.71 14.91
C GLU A 329 5.16 21.85 13.93
N LYS A 330 5.84 21.86 12.78
CA LYS A 330 5.59 22.76 11.65
C LYS A 330 5.38 21.91 10.39
N PRO A 331 4.28 21.19 10.31
CA PRO A 331 4.03 20.29 9.20
C PRO A 331 3.90 21.07 7.90
N HIS A 332 4.55 20.57 6.86
CA HIS A 332 4.25 20.98 5.50
C HIS A 332 3.10 20.14 4.98
N ASP A 333 2.07 20.80 4.47
CA ASP A 333 0.98 20.15 3.77
C ASP A 333 1.53 19.46 2.51
N TRP A 334 0.99 18.28 2.16
CA TRP A 334 1.38 17.60 0.94
C TRP A 334 0.79 18.33 -0.28
N ASP A 335 1.63 18.94 -1.10
CA ASP A 335 1.26 19.75 -2.28
C ASP A 335 1.71 19.13 -3.62
N GLY A 336 2.34 17.94 -3.59
CA GLY A 336 2.82 17.21 -4.75
C GLY A 336 1.83 16.15 -5.27
N VAL A 337 2.29 15.36 -6.22
CA VAL A 337 1.61 14.15 -6.71
C VAL A 337 2.31 12.92 -6.13
N PHE A 338 1.57 12.14 -5.34
CA PHE A 338 2.01 10.84 -4.85
C PHE A 338 1.23 9.75 -5.59
N ASN A 339 1.96 8.92 -6.36
CA ASN A 339 1.40 7.85 -7.17
C ASN A 339 1.85 6.48 -6.62
N GLY A 340 0.92 5.73 -6.07
CA GLY A 340 1.17 4.40 -5.53
C GLY A 340 1.47 3.34 -6.60
N GLN A 341 1.23 3.61 -7.89
CA GLN A 341 1.47 2.68 -9.01
C GLN A 341 0.71 1.34 -8.89
N GLY A 342 -0.33 1.30 -8.08
CA GLY A 342 -1.06 0.06 -7.75
C GLY A 342 -0.38 -0.80 -6.68
N HIS A 343 0.75 -0.37 -6.15
CA HIS A 343 1.40 -1.04 -5.03
C HIS A 343 0.65 -0.87 -3.72
N LYS A 344 1.00 -1.71 -2.75
CA LYS A 344 0.36 -1.78 -1.44
C LYS A 344 1.19 -1.10 -0.35
N ILE A 345 0.50 -0.50 0.61
CA ILE A 345 1.04 -0.23 1.94
C ILE A 345 0.25 -1.06 2.93
N ILE A 346 0.92 -2.03 3.58
CA ILE A 346 0.32 -2.95 4.54
C ILE A 346 0.64 -2.45 5.94
N GLN A 347 -0.38 -2.10 6.72
CA GLN A 347 -0.24 -1.52 8.05
C GLN A 347 -0.72 -2.49 9.12
N HIS A 348 0.13 -2.77 10.10
CA HIS A 348 -0.20 -3.58 11.27
C HIS A 348 -0.34 -2.69 12.49
N GLU A 349 -1.55 -2.64 13.06
CA GLU A 349 -1.85 -1.91 14.31
C GLU A 349 -1.55 -0.40 14.31
N THR A 350 -1.32 0.20 13.15
CA THR A 350 -1.06 1.64 13.07
C THR A 350 -2.33 2.45 13.24
N THR A 351 -2.18 3.63 13.80
CA THR A 351 -3.31 4.45 14.24
C THR A 351 -3.39 5.79 13.52
N VAL A 352 -2.51 6.03 12.56
CA VAL A 352 -2.38 7.34 11.91
C VAL A 352 -2.55 7.23 10.40
N PRO A 353 -3.20 8.21 9.76
CA PRO A 353 -3.28 8.27 8.30
C PRO A 353 -1.91 8.53 7.67
N LEU A 354 -1.74 8.17 6.39
CA LEU A 354 -0.49 8.38 5.65
C LEU A 354 -0.08 9.85 5.59
N PHE A 355 -1.06 10.74 5.40
CA PHE A 355 -0.86 12.19 5.30
C PHE A 355 -1.62 12.93 6.40
N THR A 356 -1.05 14.02 6.90
CA THR A 356 -1.78 14.92 7.79
C THR A 356 -2.75 15.78 6.97
N VAL A 357 -2.23 16.49 5.99
CA VAL A 357 -3.00 17.36 5.11
C VAL A 357 -2.56 17.14 3.67
N ILE A 358 -3.53 16.90 2.80
CA ILE A 358 -3.34 17.00 1.35
C ILE A 358 -3.79 18.41 0.97
N ALA A 359 -2.85 19.24 0.54
CA ALA A 359 -3.10 20.63 0.14
C ALA A 359 -3.97 20.70 -1.13
N LYS A 360 -4.43 21.89 -1.48
CA LYS A 360 -5.34 22.10 -2.62
C LYS A 360 -4.80 21.55 -3.95
N ASP A 361 -3.51 21.66 -4.17
CA ASP A 361 -2.85 21.15 -5.39
C ASP A 361 -2.27 19.74 -5.21
N GLY A 362 -2.34 19.18 -3.99
CA GLY A 362 -1.84 17.87 -3.65
C GLY A 362 -2.72 16.76 -4.21
N VAL A 363 -2.08 15.69 -4.67
CA VAL A 363 -2.73 14.50 -5.22
C VAL A 363 -2.16 13.25 -4.55
N VAL A 364 -3.04 12.29 -4.22
CA VAL A 364 -2.67 10.95 -3.78
C VAL A 364 -3.50 9.95 -4.59
N GLU A 365 -2.84 9.06 -5.31
CA GLU A 365 -3.53 8.21 -6.27
C GLU A 365 -2.94 6.82 -6.46
N ASN A 366 -3.76 5.93 -7.06
CA ASN A 366 -3.35 4.59 -7.53
C ASN A 366 -2.67 3.75 -6.43
N LEU A 367 -3.25 3.73 -5.23
CA LEU A 367 -2.69 3.09 -4.05
C LEU A 367 -3.64 2.03 -3.49
N VAL A 368 -3.08 0.94 -2.99
CA VAL A 368 -3.81 -0.08 -2.24
C VAL A 368 -3.36 -0.02 -0.78
N LEU A 369 -4.30 0.01 0.15
CA LEU A 369 -4.04 -0.05 1.59
C LEU A 369 -4.63 -1.33 2.14
N GLU A 370 -3.85 -2.06 2.94
CA GLU A 370 -4.28 -3.30 3.62
C GLU A 370 -3.83 -3.28 5.09
N GLY A 371 -4.46 -4.07 5.91
CA GLY A 371 -4.09 -4.26 7.30
C GLY A 371 -5.22 -3.98 8.29
N GLU A 372 -4.87 -3.62 9.53
CA GLU A 372 -5.83 -3.46 10.62
C GLU A 372 -5.44 -2.29 11.54
N LEU A 373 -6.42 -1.45 11.89
CA LEU A 373 -6.28 -0.39 12.88
C LEU A 373 -7.01 -0.76 14.17
N LYS A 374 -6.28 -1.09 15.22
CA LYS A 374 -6.82 -1.50 16.53
C LYS A 374 -6.88 -0.38 17.56
N LYS A 375 -6.09 0.66 17.39
CA LYS A 375 -6.02 1.81 18.31
C LYS A 375 -6.08 3.11 17.54
N ALA A 376 -6.90 4.02 17.97
CA ALA A 376 -6.88 5.40 17.50
C ALA A 376 -6.20 6.26 18.57
N SER A 377 -5.05 6.81 18.26
CA SER A 377 -4.42 7.82 19.11
C SER A 377 -4.13 9.07 18.29
N TYR A 378 -4.77 10.15 18.66
CA TYR A 378 -4.56 11.43 18.03
C TYR A 378 -4.34 12.50 19.11
N PRO A 379 -3.41 13.46 18.93
CA PRO A 379 -3.16 14.49 19.96
C PRO A 379 -4.36 15.38 20.27
N SER A 380 -5.34 15.47 19.35
CA SER A 380 -6.52 16.32 19.47
C SER A 380 -7.84 15.57 19.72
N GLY A 381 -7.77 14.28 20.06
CA GLY A 381 -8.94 13.42 20.31
C GLY A 381 -8.93 12.17 19.43
N PRO A 382 -9.73 11.17 19.79
CA PRO A 382 -9.74 9.90 19.06
C PRO A 382 -10.42 10.07 17.69
N SER A 383 -9.61 10.15 16.67
CA SER A 383 -10.05 10.13 15.28
C SER A 383 -9.10 9.30 14.44
N THR A 384 -9.62 8.64 13.42
CA THR A 384 -8.82 7.79 12.54
C THR A 384 -9.30 7.82 11.10
N ALA A 385 -8.35 7.64 10.20
CA ALA A 385 -8.56 7.44 8.77
C ALA A 385 -7.32 6.77 8.18
N ALA A 386 -7.44 6.15 7.01
CA ALA A 386 -6.31 5.45 6.42
C ALA A 386 -5.42 6.36 5.55
N VAL A 387 -5.98 7.29 4.78
CA VAL A 387 -5.23 8.08 3.79
C VAL A 387 -4.79 9.43 4.33
N ALA A 388 -5.73 10.26 4.77
CA ALA A 388 -5.40 11.59 5.24
C ALA A 388 -6.29 12.04 6.41
N GLN A 389 -5.77 12.93 7.24
CA GLN A 389 -6.62 13.61 8.22
C GLN A 389 -7.49 14.67 7.54
N TYR A 390 -6.89 15.51 6.72
CA TYR A 390 -7.56 16.57 5.97
C TYR A 390 -7.23 16.45 4.49
N ASN A 391 -8.23 16.31 3.65
CA ASN A 391 -8.10 16.40 2.20
C ASN A 391 -8.65 17.73 1.71
N ARG A 392 -7.81 18.58 1.12
CA ARG A 392 -8.17 19.79 0.39
C ARG A 392 -7.88 19.66 -1.11
N GLY A 393 -7.12 18.64 -1.50
CA GLY A 393 -6.69 18.31 -2.85
C GLY A 393 -7.49 17.19 -3.47
N THR A 394 -6.79 16.23 -4.05
CA THR A 394 -7.40 15.11 -4.76
C THR A 394 -6.91 13.77 -4.22
N ILE A 395 -7.84 12.88 -3.93
CA ILE A 395 -7.61 11.46 -3.66
C ILE A 395 -8.33 10.69 -4.74
N ARG A 396 -7.63 9.86 -5.52
CA ARG A 396 -8.27 9.09 -6.58
C ARG A 396 -7.71 7.69 -6.76
N ASN A 397 -8.57 6.76 -7.20
CA ASN A 397 -8.21 5.38 -7.50
C ASN A 397 -7.52 4.67 -6.33
N ILE A 398 -7.98 4.90 -5.10
CA ILE A 398 -7.46 4.22 -3.92
C ILE A 398 -8.40 3.08 -3.54
N THR A 399 -7.83 1.90 -3.32
CA THR A 399 -8.52 0.77 -2.68
C THR A 399 -8.05 0.68 -1.24
N ASN A 400 -8.97 0.88 -0.30
CA ASN A 400 -8.69 0.75 1.12
C ASN A 400 -9.30 -0.51 1.70
N GLY A 401 -8.46 -1.51 2.00
CA GLY A 401 -8.81 -2.75 2.67
C GLY A 401 -8.47 -2.76 4.17
N ILE A 402 -8.07 -1.63 4.75
CA ILE A 402 -7.76 -1.58 6.18
C ILE A 402 -9.02 -1.77 7.00
N GLU A 403 -9.02 -2.78 7.86
CA GLU A 403 -10.06 -3.01 8.86
C GLU A 403 -9.86 -2.07 10.05
N ILE A 404 -10.89 -1.35 10.44
CA ILE A 404 -10.87 -0.47 11.61
C ILE A 404 -11.62 -1.17 12.74
N ASN A 405 -10.88 -1.76 13.68
CA ASN A 405 -11.40 -2.53 14.81
C ASN A 405 -11.13 -1.79 16.14
N LEU A 406 -12.03 -0.88 16.51
CA LEU A 406 -11.90 -0.07 17.71
C LEU A 406 -12.77 -0.65 18.85
N THR A 407 -12.13 -1.26 19.82
CA THR A 407 -12.78 -1.78 21.01
C THR A 407 -12.49 -0.91 22.22
N ASP A 408 -13.37 -0.92 23.23
CA ASP A 408 -13.19 -0.22 24.49
C ASP A 408 -13.12 1.33 24.37
N ILE A 409 -13.97 1.87 23.48
CA ILE A 409 -14.05 3.32 23.26
C ILE A 409 -14.79 4.00 24.43
N ASN A 410 -14.12 4.97 25.06
CA ASN A 410 -14.68 5.75 26.17
C ASN A 410 -14.78 7.25 25.92
N GLU A 411 -14.55 7.71 24.71
CA GLU A 411 -14.51 9.12 24.29
C GLU A 411 -15.27 9.35 22.99
N SER A 412 -15.36 10.60 22.54
CA SER A 412 -15.95 10.96 21.24
C SER A 412 -15.02 10.55 20.09
N TYR A 413 -15.60 10.02 19.01
CA TYR A 413 -14.87 9.49 17.87
C TYR A 413 -15.30 10.07 16.54
N MET A 414 -14.30 10.31 15.66
CA MET A 414 -14.49 10.70 14.26
C MET A 414 -13.72 9.69 13.39
N ILE A 415 -14.46 8.90 12.63
CA ILE A 415 -13.89 7.83 11.80
C ILE A 415 -14.28 8.06 10.35
N GLY A 416 -13.27 8.10 9.48
CA GLY A 416 -13.46 8.01 8.05
C GLY A 416 -12.62 6.86 7.53
N GLY A 417 -13.16 5.97 6.71
CA GLY A 417 -12.37 4.90 6.13
C GLY A 417 -11.12 5.42 5.42
N MET A 418 -11.24 6.52 4.68
CA MET A 418 -10.11 7.13 3.96
C MET A 418 -9.66 8.46 4.57
N VAL A 419 -10.59 9.37 4.90
CA VAL A 419 -10.26 10.69 5.43
C VAL A 419 -11.16 11.08 6.61
N ILE A 420 -10.65 11.89 7.51
CA ILE A 420 -11.49 12.47 8.57
C ILE A 420 -12.30 13.63 7.98
N MET A 421 -11.67 14.58 7.30
CA MET A 421 -12.33 15.73 6.69
C MET A 421 -11.99 15.84 5.22
N ASN A 422 -13.02 15.86 4.38
CA ASN A 422 -12.88 16.07 2.94
C ASN A 422 -13.39 17.46 2.53
N GLY A 423 -12.49 18.36 2.22
CA GLY A 423 -12.77 19.65 1.58
C GLY A 423 -12.33 19.71 0.12
N GLY A 424 -11.89 18.60 -0.45
CA GLY A 424 -11.42 18.44 -1.82
C GLY A 424 -12.19 17.37 -2.60
N LEU A 425 -11.53 16.72 -3.53
CA LEU A 425 -12.09 15.65 -4.37
C LEU A 425 -11.66 14.27 -3.87
N ILE A 426 -12.62 13.34 -3.75
CA ILE A 426 -12.37 11.90 -3.65
C ILE A 426 -13.08 11.24 -4.84
N GLU A 427 -12.33 10.55 -5.71
CA GLU A 427 -12.83 10.02 -6.96
C GLU A 427 -12.37 8.59 -7.23
N GLY A 428 -13.30 7.73 -7.67
CA GLY A 428 -12.98 6.34 -8.06
C GLY A 428 -12.40 5.49 -6.94
N CYS A 429 -12.63 5.87 -5.69
CA CYS A 429 -12.07 5.20 -4.53
C CYS A 429 -12.98 4.10 -4.00
N HIS A 430 -12.37 3.04 -3.44
CA HIS A 430 -13.07 1.88 -2.94
C HIS A 430 -12.67 1.57 -1.50
N GLN A 431 -13.62 1.71 -0.55
CA GLN A 431 -13.51 1.21 0.82
C GLN A 431 -13.97 -0.23 0.87
N LYS A 432 -13.08 -1.15 1.22
CA LYS A 432 -13.34 -2.59 1.38
C LYS A 432 -13.30 -3.04 2.82
N GLY A 433 -12.42 -2.46 3.62
CA GLY A 433 -12.23 -2.84 5.01
C GLY A 433 -13.45 -2.48 5.87
N ASP A 434 -13.81 -3.37 6.76
CA ASP A 434 -14.89 -3.18 7.73
C ASP A 434 -14.52 -2.12 8.79
N ILE A 435 -15.53 -1.43 9.31
CA ILE A 435 -15.39 -0.48 10.43
C ILE A 435 -16.21 -1.01 11.61
N ASN A 436 -15.52 -1.56 12.60
CA ASN A 436 -16.10 -2.14 13.80
C ASN A 436 -15.78 -1.28 15.02
N VAL A 437 -16.81 -0.78 15.67
CA VAL A 437 -16.68 0.11 16.82
C VAL A 437 -17.46 -0.44 18.00
N ALA A 438 -16.79 -0.63 19.14
CA ALA A 438 -17.43 -1.06 20.36
C ALA A 438 -17.19 -0.06 21.51
N TYR A 439 -18.27 0.36 22.16
CA TYR A 439 -18.24 1.34 23.25
C TYR A 439 -18.20 0.71 24.62
N ASN A 440 -17.34 1.22 25.48
CA ASN A 440 -17.32 0.93 26.89
C ASN A 440 -17.36 2.26 27.68
N VAL A 441 -18.47 2.99 27.55
CA VAL A 441 -18.55 4.36 28.06
C VAL A 441 -19.21 4.44 29.43
N THR A 442 -18.53 5.09 30.34
CA THR A 442 -19.06 5.44 31.67
C THR A 442 -19.45 6.92 31.78
N LYS A 443 -19.09 7.75 30.79
CA LYS A 443 -19.34 9.20 30.79
C LYS A 443 -20.53 9.58 29.94
N PRO A 444 -21.40 10.52 30.37
CA PRO A 444 -22.43 11.09 29.50
C PRO A 444 -21.78 11.97 28.42
N GLN A 445 -22.37 12.01 27.22
CA GLN A 445 -22.03 12.90 26.11
C GLN A 445 -20.87 12.47 25.22
N ILE A 446 -21.01 11.34 24.54
CA ILE A 446 -20.13 10.94 23.46
C ILE A 446 -20.74 11.26 22.10
N VAL A 447 -19.91 11.78 21.23
CA VAL A 447 -20.22 12.06 19.84
C VAL A 447 -19.48 11.06 18.97
N THR A 448 -20.18 10.40 18.07
CA THR A 448 -19.58 9.43 17.16
C THR A 448 -20.03 9.70 15.74
N TYR A 449 -19.07 9.93 14.87
CA TYR A 449 -19.30 10.14 13.46
C TYR A 449 -18.47 9.13 12.67
N ILE A 450 -19.13 8.32 11.85
CA ILE A 450 -18.50 7.25 11.07
C ILE A 450 -18.95 7.35 9.62
N GLY A 451 -18.01 7.55 8.72
CA GLY A 451 -18.23 7.47 7.28
C GLY A 451 -17.40 6.38 6.64
N GLY A 452 -17.96 5.60 5.74
CA GLY A 452 -17.22 4.58 5.03
C GLY A 452 -15.98 5.14 4.32
N LEU A 453 -16.08 6.34 3.72
CA LEU A 453 -14.93 7.05 3.15
C LEU A 453 -14.51 8.24 3.99
N ALA A 454 -15.44 9.11 4.37
CA ALA A 454 -15.12 10.33 5.08
C ALA A 454 -16.02 10.57 6.29
N CYS A 455 -15.44 11.09 7.37
CA CYS A 455 -16.26 11.53 8.50
C CYS A 455 -17.02 12.82 8.17
N PHE A 456 -16.37 13.82 7.55
CA PHE A 456 -16.96 15.09 7.16
C PHE A 456 -16.76 15.39 5.67
N ALA A 457 -17.77 15.96 5.02
CA ALA A 457 -17.70 16.50 3.66
C ALA A 457 -17.38 18.01 3.65
N ALA A 458 -16.50 18.46 4.54
CA ALA A 458 -16.01 19.83 4.62
C ALA A 458 -14.71 19.89 5.41
N ASP A 459 -13.89 20.91 5.21
CA ASP A 459 -12.77 21.23 6.09
C ASP A 459 -13.19 22.17 7.22
N ALA A 460 -13.66 21.59 8.30
CA ALA A 460 -14.05 22.36 9.49
C ALA A 460 -12.88 23.05 10.18
N ALA A 461 -11.66 22.59 10.00
CA ALA A 461 -10.48 23.18 10.64
C ALA A 461 -10.07 24.51 9.99
N GLU A 462 -10.22 24.63 8.67
CA GLU A 462 -9.96 25.89 7.96
C GLU A 462 -11.07 26.90 8.18
N TYR A 463 -12.32 26.44 8.17
CA TYR A 463 -13.49 27.24 8.49
C TYR A 463 -13.44 27.82 9.92
N ALA A 464 -12.97 27.06 10.89
CA ALA A 464 -12.81 27.56 12.27
C ALA A 464 -11.77 28.67 12.40
N LYS A 465 -10.78 28.72 11.50
CA LYS A 465 -9.77 29.79 11.46
C LYS A 465 -10.23 31.02 10.68
N ASP A 466 -10.97 30.81 9.61
CA ASP A 466 -11.45 31.85 8.72
C ASP A 466 -12.77 31.41 8.09
N MET A 467 -13.88 31.95 8.62
CA MET A 467 -15.25 31.63 8.17
C MET A 467 -15.54 32.01 6.71
N SER A 468 -14.69 32.80 6.05
CA SER A 468 -14.80 33.10 4.62
C SER A 468 -14.22 31.99 3.73
N LYS A 469 -13.41 31.09 4.28
CA LYS A 469 -12.80 29.97 3.56
C LYS A 469 -13.65 28.72 3.67
N ILE A 470 -14.59 28.57 2.76
CA ILE A 470 -15.44 27.39 2.68
C ILE A 470 -14.78 26.40 1.72
N SER A 471 -14.33 25.27 2.26
CA SER A 471 -13.86 24.13 1.48
C SER A 471 -14.87 23.01 1.65
N VAL A 472 -15.48 22.59 0.55
CA VAL A 472 -16.54 21.56 0.51
C VAL A 472 -16.12 20.36 -0.29
N GLY A 473 -16.43 19.16 0.22
CA GLY A 473 -16.01 17.91 -0.36
C GLY A 473 -16.86 17.46 -1.54
N THR A 474 -16.19 16.96 -2.57
CA THR A 474 -16.81 16.24 -3.68
C THR A 474 -16.43 14.77 -3.59
N PHE A 475 -17.42 13.89 -3.76
CA PHE A 475 -17.26 12.44 -3.86
C PHE A 475 -17.82 11.99 -5.19
N ARG A 476 -16.99 11.36 -6.03
CA ARG A 476 -17.38 10.92 -7.35
C ARG A 476 -17.01 9.47 -7.60
N ASN A 477 -18.00 8.67 -8.04
CA ASN A 477 -17.81 7.27 -8.41
C ASN A 477 -17.10 6.43 -7.33
N CYS A 478 -17.37 6.72 -6.07
CA CYS A 478 -16.77 6.02 -4.94
C CYS A 478 -17.67 4.87 -4.48
N THR A 479 -17.04 3.81 -3.97
CA THR A 479 -17.77 2.63 -3.50
C THR A 479 -17.34 2.28 -2.07
N ASN A 480 -18.30 1.95 -1.22
CA ASN A 480 -18.08 1.28 0.05
C ASN A 480 -18.70 -0.12 0.01
N THR A 481 -17.87 -1.15 0.19
CA THR A 481 -18.31 -2.54 0.37
C THR A 481 -18.03 -3.05 1.78
N GLY A 482 -17.25 -2.32 2.58
CA GLY A 482 -17.00 -2.63 3.97
C GLY A 482 -18.23 -2.40 4.84
N ASN A 483 -18.47 -3.27 5.81
CA ASN A 483 -19.54 -3.11 6.77
C ASN A 483 -19.18 -2.06 7.83
N ILE A 484 -20.18 -1.37 8.33
CA ILE A 484 -20.02 -0.46 9.47
C ILE A 484 -20.84 -0.99 10.63
N THR A 485 -20.16 -1.47 11.67
CA THR A 485 -20.79 -2.05 12.84
C THR A 485 -20.50 -1.22 14.09
N VAL A 486 -21.56 -0.82 14.78
CA VAL A 486 -21.46 -0.05 16.01
C VAL A 486 -22.21 -0.78 17.12
N ASN A 487 -21.46 -1.25 18.11
CA ASN A 487 -21.98 -2.04 19.22
C ASN A 487 -21.60 -1.41 20.57
N LYS A 488 -22.29 -1.83 21.62
CA LYS A 488 -21.93 -1.56 23.00
C LYS A 488 -21.05 -2.67 23.54
N ALA A 489 -19.95 -2.33 24.17
CA ALA A 489 -19.10 -3.27 24.88
C ALA A 489 -19.43 -3.25 26.38
N GLY A 490 -19.75 -4.42 26.97
CA GLY A 490 -19.93 -4.60 28.40
C GLY A 490 -21.24 -4.02 28.98
N ALA A 491 -21.32 -4.03 30.32
CA ALA A 491 -22.50 -3.60 31.07
C ALA A 491 -22.56 -2.07 31.32
N ALA A 492 -21.72 -1.30 30.65
CA ALA A 492 -21.62 0.14 30.87
C ALA A 492 -22.91 0.85 30.43
N LYS A 493 -23.35 1.82 31.22
CA LYS A 493 -24.44 2.75 30.84
C LYS A 493 -23.87 3.72 29.82
N ALA A 494 -23.82 3.34 28.57
CA ALA A 494 -23.34 4.21 27.51
C ALA A 494 -24.37 5.26 27.16
N TYR A 495 -23.94 6.52 27.15
CA TYR A 495 -24.74 7.63 26.64
C TYR A 495 -24.11 8.14 25.36
N LEU A 496 -24.48 7.58 24.21
CA LEU A 496 -24.14 8.21 22.93
C LEU A 496 -25.06 9.41 22.71
N ASN A 497 -24.56 10.60 22.91
CA ASN A 497 -25.38 11.81 22.75
C ASN A 497 -25.71 12.11 21.31
N LYS A 498 -24.78 11.85 20.39
CA LYS A 498 -24.92 12.18 18.99
C LYS A 498 -24.15 11.18 18.14
N PHE A 499 -24.81 10.62 17.16
CA PHE A 499 -24.11 9.86 16.13
C PHE A 499 -24.58 10.26 14.72
N ALA A 500 -23.68 10.14 13.77
CA ALA A 500 -24.01 10.13 12.37
C ALA A 500 -23.18 9.03 11.69
N ILE A 501 -23.86 8.17 10.95
CA ILE A 501 -23.21 7.07 10.22
C ILE A 501 -23.67 7.14 8.76
N GLY A 502 -22.71 7.17 7.84
CA GLY A 502 -22.99 7.14 6.40
C GLY A 502 -22.10 6.13 5.69
N GLY A 503 -22.66 5.38 4.76
CA GLY A 503 -21.89 4.44 3.97
C GLY A 503 -20.75 5.11 3.18
N ILE A 504 -20.92 6.37 2.79
CA ILE A 504 -19.88 7.21 2.17
C ILE A 504 -19.41 8.29 3.14
N CYS A 505 -20.30 9.11 3.68
CA CYS A 505 -19.95 10.22 4.55
C CYS A 505 -20.87 10.33 5.75
N ALA A 506 -20.29 10.52 6.95
CA ALA A 506 -21.09 10.68 8.14
C ALA A 506 -21.83 12.02 8.19
N ILE A 507 -21.12 13.13 7.98
CA ILE A 507 -21.65 14.47 8.17
C ILE A 507 -21.33 15.38 6.98
N VAL A 508 -22.36 16.05 6.53
CA VAL A 508 -22.26 17.18 5.59
C VAL A 508 -22.51 18.46 6.34
N GLN A 509 -21.57 19.38 6.22
CA GLN A 509 -21.64 20.71 6.81
C GLN A 509 -21.20 21.76 5.81
N ASN A 510 -21.58 23.02 6.08
CA ASN A 510 -21.14 24.19 5.32
C ASN A 510 -21.63 24.20 3.86
N GLY A 511 -21.01 25.02 3.06
CA GLY A 511 -21.37 25.22 1.67
C GLY A 511 -22.07 26.55 1.43
N THR A 512 -22.11 26.94 0.18
CA THR A 512 -22.86 28.11 -0.34
C THR A 512 -23.65 27.65 -1.56
N ALA A 513 -24.50 28.48 -2.08
CA ALA A 513 -25.25 28.18 -3.31
C ALA A 513 -24.33 27.90 -4.53
N SER A 514 -23.08 28.41 -4.52
CA SER A 514 -22.10 28.22 -5.59
C SER A 514 -21.01 27.20 -5.28
N ALA A 515 -20.84 26.79 -4.01
CA ALA A 515 -19.85 25.77 -3.58
C ALA A 515 -20.48 24.91 -2.47
N TYR A 516 -20.93 23.74 -2.83
CA TYR A 516 -21.66 22.82 -1.95
C TYR A 516 -21.09 21.40 -2.00
N PRO A 517 -21.25 20.63 -0.93
CA PRO A 517 -20.92 19.21 -0.94
C PRO A 517 -21.69 18.45 -2.01
N LEU A 518 -20.96 17.68 -2.80
CA LEU A 518 -21.49 16.89 -3.92
C LEU A 518 -21.15 15.40 -3.78
N PHE A 519 -22.16 14.56 -3.90
CA PHE A 519 -22.02 13.12 -4.03
C PHE A 519 -22.59 12.70 -5.37
N GLU A 520 -21.78 12.12 -6.25
CA GLU A 520 -22.16 11.76 -7.62
C GLU A 520 -21.69 10.33 -7.95
N GLY A 521 -22.61 9.48 -8.37
CA GLY A 521 -22.31 8.10 -8.77
C GLY A 521 -21.77 7.20 -7.66
N CYS A 522 -21.90 7.61 -6.39
CA CYS A 522 -21.36 6.85 -5.27
C CYS A 522 -22.25 5.65 -4.89
N ARG A 523 -21.63 4.59 -4.37
CA ARG A 523 -22.32 3.35 -4.02
C ARG A 523 -21.99 2.91 -2.60
N ASN A 524 -22.99 2.47 -1.86
CA ASN A 524 -22.82 1.72 -0.64
C ASN A 524 -23.43 0.33 -0.79
N GLU A 525 -22.59 -0.68 -0.61
CA GLU A 525 -22.98 -2.10 -0.67
C GLU A 525 -22.80 -2.78 0.71
N GLY A 526 -21.99 -2.17 1.58
CA GLY A 526 -21.75 -2.65 2.92
C GLY A 526 -22.94 -2.41 3.84
N ALA A 527 -23.19 -3.34 4.73
CA ALA A 527 -24.23 -3.19 5.75
C ALA A 527 -23.84 -2.15 6.80
N ILE A 528 -24.83 -1.40 7.27
CA ILE A 528 -24.65 -0.45 8.38
C ILE A 528 -25.50 -0.92 9.55
N VAL A 529 -24.86 -1.36 10.61
CA VAL A 529 -25.55 -1.96 11.76
C VAL A 529 -25.18 -1.21 13.03
N ARG A 530 -26.21 -0.68 13.68
CA ARG A 530 -26.09 -0.17 15.02
C ARG A 530 -27.13 -0.81 15.94
N LYS A 531 -26.61 -1.55 16.92
CA LYS A 531 -27.39 -2.20 17.98
C LYS A 531 -26.95 -1.70 19.34
N ASP A 532 -27.87 -1.10 20.07
CA ASP A 532 -27.59 -0.62 21.42
C ASP A 532 -28.86 -0.69 22.26
N ASP A 533 -28.81 -1.38 23.36
CA ASP A 533 -29.88 -1.49 24.35
C ASP A 533 -29.84 -0.41 25.45
N SER A 534 -28.93 0.58 25.29
CA SER A 534 -28.69 1.56 26.31
C SER A 534 -29.77 2.65 26.43
N ASN A 535 -29.97 3.09 27.64
CA ASN A 535 -30.96 4.11 28.01
C ASN A 535 -30.31 5.48 28.08
N GLY A 536 -30.59 6.37 27.11
CA GLY A 536 -30.33 7.79 27.27
C GLY A 536 -29.60 8.52 26.14
N PHE A 537 -30.34 9.43 25.47
CA PHE A 537 -29.81 10.36 24.48
C PHE A 537 -30.48 11.72 24.54
N ASN A 538 -29.72 12.75 24.16
CA ASN A 538 -30.19 14.13 24.09
C ASN A 538 -30.09 14.78 22.72
N SER A 539 -29.92 14.03 21.61
CA SER A 539 -29.80 14.68 20.29
C SER A 539 -30.10 13.76 19.12
N CYS A 540 -30.38 14.39 17.96
CA CYS A 540 -30.64 13.71 16.70
C CYS A 540 -29.48 12.84 16.25
N SER A 541 -29.74 11.58 16.03
CA SER A 541 -28.82 10.58 15.52
C SER A 541 -29.31 10.14 14.15
N ALA A 542 -28.40 10.03 13.17
CA ALA A 542 -28.80 9.77 11.80
C ALA A 542 -27.92 8.71 11.14
N ILE A 543 -28.56 7.81 10.39
CA ILE A 543 -27.91 6.77 9.59
C ILE A 543 -28.44 6.88 8.16
N GLY A 544 -27.53 6.90 7.16
CA GLY A 544 -27.90 6.86 5.75
C GLY A 544 -26.97 5.98 4.95
N GLY A 545 -27.49 5.33 3.93
CA GLY A 545 -26.70 4.48 3.06
C GLY A 545 -25.55 5.23 2.36
N ILE A 546 -25.76 6.50 2.03
CA ILE A 546 -24.73 7.39 1.45
C ILE A 546 -24.28 8.43 2.47
N VAL A 547 -25.21 9.23 3.00
CA VAL A 547 -24.92 10.31 3.94
C VAL A 547 -25.67 10.11 5.24
N GLY A 548 -24.97 10.12 6.37
CA GLY A 548 -25.59 10.03 7.67
C GLY A 548 -26.45 11.24 7.98
N ARG A 549 -25.84 12.41 8.00
CA ARG A 549 -26.48 13.66 8.39
C ARG A 549 -25.97 14.85 7.55
N ALA A 550 -26.88 15.64 7.03
CA ALA A 550 -26.60 16.90 6.38
C ALA A 550 -27.29 18.04 7.14
N ALA A 551 -26.55 18.63 8.08
CA ALA A 551 -26.98 19.78 8.87
C ALA A 551 -25.78 20.40 9.58
N ASN A 552 -25.69 21.72 9.58
CA ASN A 552 -24.67 22.45 10.33
C ASN A 552 -24.80 22.21 11.84
N TYR A 553 -23.70 22.09 12.54
CA TYR A 553 -23.69 21.79 13.98
C TYR A 553 -23.48 23.01 14.85
N TYR A 554 -22.70 23.98 14.38
CA TYR A 554 -22.30 25.17 15.11
C TYR A 554 -22.13 26.33 14.14
N GLN A 555 -23.03 27.28 14.16
CA GLN A 555 -22.69 28.64 13.83
C GLN A 555 -23.01 29.49 15.06
N LEU A 556 -22.00 30.09 15.64
CA LEU A 556 -22.16 31.16 16.62
C LEU A 556 -22.34 32.46 15.83
N LYS A 557 -23.41 33.16 16.04
CA LYS A 557 -23.51 34.56 15.63
C LYS A 557 -22.38 35.36 16.26
N ALA A 558 -21.93 36.42 15.58
CA ALA A 558 -21.05 37.40 16.21
C ALA A 558 -21.67 37.84 17.56
N GLY A 559 -21.03 37.48 18.68
CA GLY A 559 -21.56 37.72 20.03
C GLY A 559 -21.96 36.45 20.80
N GLY A 560 -21.79 35.25 20.25
CA GLY A 560 -21.92 33.96 21.00
C GLY A 560 -23.34 33.41 21.10
N ALA A 561 -24.35 34.00 20.42
CA ALA A 561 -25.70 33.44 20.36
C ALA A 561 -25.83 32.36 19.25
N PHE A 562 -26.63 31.31 19.51
CA PHE A 562 -26.92 30.30 18.49
C PHE A 562 -27.85 30.85 17.42
N ASP A 563 -27.48 30.68 16.14
CA ASP A 563 -28.37 30.94 15.02
C ASP A 563 -29.15 29.69 14.66
N VAL A 564 -30.46 29.74 14.79
CA VAL A 564 -31.33 28.58 14.45
C VAL A 564 -31.41 28.34 12.94
N ASP A 565 -31.18 29.35 12.11
CA ASP A 565 -31.13 29.27 10.65
C ASP A 565 -29.78 28.68 10.18
N ALA A 566 -28.80 28.64 11.05
CA ALA A 566 -27.46 28.08 10.80
C ALA A 566 -27.41 26.56 10.68
N TYR A 567 -28.50 25.83 10.88
CA TYR A 567 -28.55 24.37 10.69
C TYR A 567 -28.74 23.96 9.23
N ASN A 568 -29.01 24.91 8.34
CA ASN A 568 -29.27 24.61 6.93
C ASN A 568 -27.98 24.41 6.16
N VAL A 569 -28.00 23.48 5.19
CA VAL A 569 -26.84 23.15 4.34
C VAL A 569 -27.26 23.18 2.88
N TYR A 570 -26.32 23.54 2.02
CA TYR A 570 -26.39 23.23 0.60
C TYR A 570 -25.87 21.84 0.36
N LEU A 571 -26.58 21.00 -0.39
CA LEU A 571 -26.18 19.62 -0.66
C LEU A 571 -26.77 19.14 -1.98
N GLN A 572 -25.99 18.38 -2.72
CA GLN A 572 -26.50 17.57 -3.84
C GLN A 572 -26.00 16.13 -3.73
N ILE A 573 -26.94 15.19 -3.87
CA ILE A 573 -26.68 13.75 -3.97
C ILE A 573 -27.30 13.29 -5.30
N ARG A 574 -26.47 12.86 -6.25
CA ARG A 574 -26.88 12.52 -7.60
C ARG A 574 -26.44 11.11 -7.97
N ASP A 575 -27.33 10.35 -8.56
CA ASP A 575 -27.05 9.02 -9.13
C ASP A 575 -26.31 8.08 -8.16
N CYS A 576 -26.60 8.22 -6.86
CA CYS A 576 -26.01 7.41 -5.82
C CYS A 576 -26.89 6.19 -5.49
N HIS A 577 -26.25 5.08 -5.11
CA HIS A 577 -26.91 3.80 -4.92
C HIS A 577 -26.60 3.21 -3.54
N ASN A 578 -27.61 2.71 -2.86
CA ASN A 578 -27.44 1.92 -1.65
C ASN A 578 -28.09 0.54 -1.83
N THR A 579 -27.29 -0.51 -1.62
CA THR A 579 -27.77 -1.91 -1.57
C THR A 579 -27.45 -2.57 -0.24
N GLY A 580 -26.69 -1.88 0.62
CA GLY A 580 -26.39 -2.36 1.97
C GLY A 580 -27.61 -2.25 2.89
N ASP A 581 -27.87 -3.29 3.66
CA ASP A 581 -28.90 -3.28 4.70
C ASP A 581 -28.54 -2.32 5.83
N ILE A 582 -29.54 -1.67 6.41
CA ILE A 582 -29.33 -0.71 7.49
C ILE A 582 -30.17 -1.10 8.70
N GLU A 583 -29.54 -1.27 9.85
CA GLU A 583 -30.20 -1.48 11.11
C GLU A 583 -29.91 -0.35 12.11
N CYS A 584 -30.98 0.30 12.61
CA CYS A 584 -30.91 1.23 13.72
C CYS A 584 -31.77 0.75 14.88
N SER A 585 -31.16 0.06 15.81
CA SER A 585 -31.79 -0.45 17.02
C SER A 585 -31.28 0.25 18.28
N ALA A 586 -30.98 1.54 18.18
CA ALA A 586 -30.33 2.33 19.21
C ALA A 586 -31.18 3.51 19.70
N PHE A 587 -31.08 3.95 20.96
CA PHE A 587 -32.22 4.36 21.70
C PHE A 587 -32.14 5.50 22.63
N LEU A 588 -33.28 6.07 22.77
CA LEU A 588 -33.62 7.18 23.63
C LEU A 588 -34.42 6.71 24.83
N THR A 589 -34.12 7.20 26.02
CA THR A 589 -34.88 6.92 27.26
C THR A 589 -36.27 7.55 27.28
N GLN A 590 -36.56 8.49 26.39
CA GLN A 590 -37.85 9.15 26.33
C GLN A 590 -38.47 8.95 24.96
N GLY A 591 -39.70 8.49 24.94
CA GLY A 591 -40.51 8.38 23.73
C GLY A 591 -40.67 9.74 23.02
N TRP A 592 -41.04 9.68 21.76
CA TRP A 592 -41.33 10.87 20.96
C TRP A 592 -42.55 11.60 21.58
N ASP A 593 -42.31 12.83 22.03
CA ASP A 593 -43.37 13.71 22.51
C ASP A 593 -43.66 14.75 21.42
N LYS A 594 -44.91 14.87 21.03
CA LYS A 594 -45.41 15.84 20.02
C LYS A 594 -44.92 17.27 20.24
N GLY A 595 -44.58 17.64 21.47
CA GLY A 595 -44.07 18.97 21.82
C GLY A 595 -42.56 19.15 21.66
N GLN A 596 -41.78 18.11 21.46
CA GLN A 596 -40.31 18.17 21.44
C GLN A 596 -39.67 17.99 20.06
N ALA A 597 -40.44 17.76 19.03
CA ALA A 597 -39.97 17.49 17.68
C ALA A 597 -39.38 18.71 16.94
N THR A 598 -39.39 19.89 17.56
CA THR A 598 -38.79 21.13 16.99
C THR A 598 -37.26 21.07 16.84
N SER A 599 -36.59 20.11 17.49
CA SER A 599 -35.13 20.13 17.55
C SER A 599 -34.44 18.87 17.01
N CYS A 600 -35.16 17.89 16.44
CA CYS A 600 -34.59 16.53 16.18
C CYS A 600 -33.89 15.95 17.41
N ALA A 601 -34.00 16.56 18.56
CA ALA A 601 -33.43 16.10 19.79
C ALA A 601 -34.12 14.79 20.16
N ARG A 602 -33.35 13.74 20.37
CA ARG A 602 -33.81 12.44 20.89
C ARG A 602 -34.44 11.46 19.89
N MET A 603 -34.04 11.52 18.63
CA MET A 603 -34.51 10.56 17.61
C MET A 603 -33.37 9.87 16.89
N GLY A 604 -33.53 8.58 16.58
CA GLY A 604 -32.74 7.85 15.60
C GLY A 604 -33.43 7.92 14.24
N VAL A 605 -32.83 8.55 13.24
CA VAL A 605 -33.42 8.69 11.91
C VAL A 605 -32.58 7.90 10.89
N THR A 606 -33.23 7.06 10.11
CA THR A 606 -32.57 6.16 9.16
C THR A 606 -33.18 6.32 7.79
N GLY A 607 -32.34 6.54 6.78
CA GLY A 607 -32.76 6.59 5.38
C GLY A 607 -31.89 5.72 4.48
N GLY A 608 -32.49 5.17 3.45
CA GLY A 608 -31.78 4.34 2.49
C GLY A 608 -30.64 5.08 1.77
N ILE A 609 -30.78 6.38 1.55
CA ILE A 609 -29.75 7.27 0.96
C ILE A 609 -29.22 8.25 2.00
N ILE A 610 -30.07 8.98 2.67
CA ILE A 610 -29.69 9.98 3.67
C ILE A 610 -30.49 9.85 4.96
N GLY A 611 -29.80 9.84 6.10
CA GLY A 611 -30.50 9.79 7.40
C GLY A 611 -31.27 11.06 7.69
N TYR A 612 -30.60 12.20 7.72
CA TYR A 612 -31.22 13.50 7.98
C TYR A 612 -30.67 14.59 7.05
N VAL A 613 -31.56 15.42 6.50
CA VAL A 613 -31.19 16.59 5.70
C VAL A 613 -31.98 17.82 6.11
N ASN A 614 -31.28 18.94 6.23
CA ASN A 614 -31.85 20.26 6.50
C ASN A 614 -31.37 21.28 5.46
N GLY A 615 -32.08 21.39 4.34
CA GLY A 615 -31.79 22.33 3.26
C GLY A 615 -32.31 23.75 3.56
N PHE A 616 -32.08 24.69 2.64
CA PHE A 616 -32.66 26.04 2.69
C PHE A 616 -34.02 26.06 2.01
N ALA A 617 -34.91 26.92 2.47
CA ALA A 617 -36.25 27.07 1.88
C ALA A 617 -36.21 27.58 0.41
N ASP A 618 -35.29 28.47 0.12
CA ASP A 618 -35.06 29.07 -1.19
C ASP A 618 -34.07 28.30 -2.07
N SER A 619 -33.35 27.33 -1.47
CA SER A 619 -32.43 26.42 -2.15
C SER A 619 -32.46 25.05 -1.46
N PRO A 620 -33.49 24.24 -1.73
CA PRO A 620 -33.62 22.95 -1.11
C PRO A 620 -32.45 22.03 -1.42
N ALA A 621 -32.12 21.15 -0.48
CA ALA A 621 -31.16 20.09 -0.73
C ALA A 621 -31.69 19.13 -1.83
N LEU A 622 -30.86 18.81 -2.81
CA LEU A 622 -31.24 17.97 -3.95
C LEU A 622 -30.78 16.53 -3.78
N ILE A 623 -31.70 15.59 -3.91
CA ILE A 623 -31.42 14.15 -3.99
C ILE A 623 -32.04 13.65 -5.29
N SER A 624 -31.24 13.38 -6.31
CA SER A 624 -31.73 13.06 -7.66
C SER A 624 -31.11 11.80 -8.26
N GLY A 625 -31.91 11.05 -9.01
CA GLY A 625 -31.46 9.82 -9.69
C GLY A 625 -30.99 8.70 -8.76
N CYS A 626 -31.21 8.81 -7.46
CA CYS A 626 -30.68 7.88 -6.47
C CYS A 626 -31.54 6.63 -6.34
N THR A 627 -30.88 5.50 -6.02
CA THR A 627 -31.57 4.21 -5.82
C THR A 627 -31.22 3.60 -4.48
N SER A 628 -32.25 3.17 -3.73
CA SER A 628 -32.09 2.36 -2.52
C SER A 628 -32.76 1.01 -2.70
N LYS A 629 -31.96 -0.07 -2.61
CA LYS A 629 -32.45 -1.46 -2.61
C LYS A 629 -31.94 -2.15 -1.35
N SER A 630 -32.59 -1.91 -0.24
CA SER A 630 -32.09 -2.33 1.07
C SER A 630 -33.20 -2.72 2.02
N THR A 631 -32.86 -3.55 3.01
CA THR A 631 -33.69 -3.78 4.17
C THR A 631 -33.35 -2.76 5.24
N LEU A 632 -34.37 -2.03 5.69
CA LEU A 632 -34.24 -1.12 6.82
C LEU A 632 -34.85 -1.77 8.06
N ARG A 633 -34.04 -2.03 9.09
CA ARG A 633 -34.45 -2.59 10.37
C ARG A 633 -34.40 -1.53 11.46
N GLY A 634 -35.38 -1.53 12.29
CA GLY A 634 -35.43 -0.61 13.43
C GLY A 634 -36.51 -0.98 14.43
N GLY A 635 -36.51 -0.23 15.50
CA GLY A 635 -37.50 -0.41 16.58
C GLY A 635 -36.86 -0.64 17.93
N HIS A 636 -37.56 -0.20 18.97
CA HIS A 636 -37.18 -0.32 20.37
C HIS A 636 -38.39 -0.24 21.26
N ILE A 637 -38.20 -0.43 22.55
CA ILE A 637 -39.28 -0.28 23.56
C ILE A 637 -39.86 1.14 23.61
N ASN A 638 -39.14 2.15 23.12
CA ASN A 638 -39.58 3.54 23.07
C ASN A 638 -39.77 4.01 21.61
N GLN A 639 -40.75 4.88 21.37
CA GLN A 639 -41.03 5.45 20.05
C GLN A 639 -40.00 6.51 19.68
N SER A 640 -38.78 6.09 19.27
CA SER A 640 -37.69 7.02 19.04
C SER A 640 -36.93 6.83 17.71
N VAL A 641 -37.37 5.84 16.91
CA VAL A 641 -36.72 5.53 15.63
C VAL A 641 -37.67 5.84 14.46
N ILE A 642 -37.11 6.45 13.43
CA ILE A 642 -37.79 6.83 12.19
C ILE A 642 -37.10 6.15 11.03
N LEU A 643 -37.87 5.52 10.15
CA LEU A 643 -37.35 4.85 8.95
C LEU A 643 -37.94 5.49 7.68
N GLY A 644 -37.09 5.75 6.67
CA GLY A 644 -37.48 6.23 5.34
C GLY A 644 -36.73 5.57 4.22
N GLY A 645 -37.38 5.16 3.15
CA GLY A 645 -36.76 4.41 2.06
C GLY A 645 -35.66 5.16 1.32
N ILE A 646 -35.76 6.48 1.19
CA ILE A 646 -34.71 7.39 0.65
C ILE A 646 -34.14 8.23 1.79
N ALA A 647 -34.99 8.96 2.51
CA ALA A 647 -34.57 9.88 3.56
C ALA A 647 -35.27 9.57 4.90
N GLY A 648 -34.50 9.48 5.98
CA GLY A 648 -35.08 9.29 7.31
C GLY A 648 -35.89 10.50 7.76
N MET A 649 -35.33 11.68 7.67
CA MET A 649 -36.00 12.94 7.96
C MET A 649 -35.56 14.04 6.99
N THR A 650 -36.52 14.86 6.53
CA THR A 650 -36.25 15.96 5.62
C THR A 650 -36.77 17.30 6.17
N SER A 651 -36.04 18.34 5.80
CA SER A 651 -36.41 19.73 5.98
C SER A 651 -35.91 20.45 4.72
N HIS A 652 -36.82 21.02 3.92
CA HIS A 652 -36.50 21.66 2.65
C HIS A 652 -35.61 20.80 1.75
N ALA A 653 -36.14 19.68 1.27
CA ALA A 653 -35.43 18.76 0.37
C ALA A 653 -36.28 18.46 -0.88
N THR A 654 -35.62 18.32 -2.01
CA THR A 654 -36.19 17.83 -3.26
C THR A 654 -35.67 16.44 -3.53
N ILE A 655 -36.54 15.45 -3.63
CA ILE A 655 -36.25 14.07 -4.04
C ILE A 655 -36.76 13.90 -5.46
N GLU A 656 -35.87 13.80 -6.44
CA GLU A 656 -36.21 13.85 -7.85
C GLU A 656 -35.75 12.59 -8.59
N ASN A 657 -36.67 11.94 -9.30
CA ASN A 657 -36.40 10.75 -10.13
C ASN A 657 -35.63 9.64 -9.38
N CYS A 658 -35.82 9.54 -8.08
CA CYS A 658 -35.26 8.49 -7.26
C CYS A 658 -36.10 7.22 -7.34
N SER A 659 -35.51 6.09 -6.93
CA SER A 659 -36.23 4.84 -6.79
C SER A 659 -35.87 4.12 -5.48
N ALA A 660 -36.83 3.45 -4.88
CA ALA A 660 -36.57 2.58 -3.74
C ALA A 660 -37.31 1.25 -3.89
N GLU A 661 -36.59 0.19 -3.58
CA GLU A 661 -37.13 -1.13 -3.32
C GLU A 661 -36.78 -1.45 -1.86
N THR A 662 -37.58 -0.92 -0.94
CA THR A 662 -37.25 -0.97 0.49
C THR A 662 -38.15 -1.93 1.22
N LYS A 663 -37.53 -2.83 1.98
CA LYS A 663 -38.20 -3.67 2.97
C LYS A 663 -37.97 -3.10 4.36
N PHE A 664 -39.03 -2.89 5.11
CA PHE A 664 -38.99 -2.48 6.51
C PHE A 664 -39.28 -3.69 7.38
N GLU A 665 -38.32 -4.04 8.24
CA GLU A 665 -38.42 -5.21 9.13
C GLU A 665 -38.23 -4.80 10.59
N ASP A 666 -38.74 -5.67 11.50
CA ASP A 666 -38.48 -5.53 12.91
C ASP A 666 -36.98 -5.50 13.21
N SER A 667 -36.59 -4.76 14.25
CA SER A 667 -35.25 -4.81 14.81
C SER A 667 -34.81 -6.25 15.10
N SER A 668 -33.54 -6.55 14.88
CA SER A 668 -32.97 -7.85 15.26
C SER A 668 -32.74 -8.00 16.79
N LEU A 669 -33.10 -7.00 17.60
CA LEU A 669 -33.09 -7.11 19.05
C LEU A 669 -34.18 -8.10 19.50
N GLU A 670 -33.82 -8.97 20.43
CA GLU A 670 -34.77 -9.90 21.07
C GLU A 670 -35.64 -9.16 22.09
N LEU A 671 -36.67 -8.47 21.61
CA LEU A 671 -37.64 -7.73 22.42
C LEU A 671 -39.05 -8.18 22.06
N ASP A 672 -39.88 -8.35 23.08
CA ASP A 672 -41.29 -8.83 22.92
C ASP A 672 -42.20 -7.78 22.27
N ALA A 673 -41.88 -6.51 22.42
CA ALA A 673 -42.65 -5.40 21.86
C ALA A 673 -41.71 -4.30 21.39
N LEU A 674 -41.85 -3.92 20.13
CA LEU A 674 -41.06 -2.87 19.48
C LEU A 674 -41.97 -1.68 19.15
N LYS A 675 -41.39 -0.48 19.10
CA LYS A 675 -42.05 0.75 18.71
C LYS A 675 -41.18 1.54 17.74
N LEU A 676 -41.80 2.11 16.73
CA LEU A 676 -41.22 3.10 15.84
C LEU A 676 -41.97 4.43 15.99
N ALA A 677 -41.29 5.56 15.76
CA ALA A 677 -41.98 6.86 15.73
C ALA A 677 -42.70 7.06 14.41
N ALA A 678 -42.09 6.72 13.30
CA ALA A 678 -42.69 6.82 11.98
C ALA A 678 -42.00 5.92 10.96
N VAL A 679 -42.72 5.50 9.93
CA VAL A 679 -42.21 4.79 8.75
C VAL A 679 -42.77 5.42 7.48
N GLY A 680 -41.90 5.78 6.56
CA GLY A 680 -42.29 6.28 5.24
C GLY A 680 -41.54 5.58 4.11
N GLY A 681 -42.27 5.18 3.07
CA GLY A 681 -41.64 4.50 1.92
C GLY A 681 -40.58 5.33 1.21
N VAL A 682 -40.68 6.67 1.26
CA VAL A 682 -39.69 7.61 0.72
C VAL A 682 -39.08 8.44 1.85
N ILE A 683 -39.88 9.14 2.61
CA ILE A 683 -39.47 10.02 3.71
C ILE A 683 -40.06 9.49 5.02
N GLY A 684 -39.22 9.13 5.99
CA GLY A 684 -39.69 8.68 7.29
C GLY A 684 -40.45 9.77 8.04
N HIS A 685 -39.91 10.99 8.09
CA HIS A 685 -40.56 12.14 8.74
C HIS A 685 -40.26 13.47 8.03
N LEU A 686 -41.29 14.24 7.79
CA LEU A 686 -41.23 15.57 7.19
C LEU A 686 -41.22 16.65 8.29
N ARG A 687 -40.19 17.47 8.33
CA ARG A 687 -40.09 18.60 9.28
C ARG A 687 -40.52 19.92 8.70
N HIS A 688 -40.08 20.23 7.49
CA HIS A 688 -40.45 21.41 6.70
C HIS A 688 -40.74 20.99 5.26
N ASN A 689 -41.30 21.89 4.48
CA ASN A 689 -41.70 21.63 3.09
C ASN A 689 -40.63 20.86 2.31
N SER A 690 -41.05 19.82 1.65
CA SER A 690 -40.19 18.99 0.77
C SER A 690 -41.00 18.59 -0.46
N SER A 691 -40.33 18.08 -1.50
CA SER A 691 -40.95 17.56 -2.71
C SER A 691 -40.43 16.22 -3.13
N ILE A 692 -41.30 15.38 -3.68
CA ILE A 692 -40.96 14.13 -4.36
C ILE A 692 -41.49 14.27 -5.80
N THR A 693 -40.58 14.24 -6.76
CA THR A 693 -40.91 14.40 -8.18
C THR A 693 -40.42 13.20 -8.97
N GLY A 694 -41.31 12.56 -9.70
CA GLY A 694 -41.00 11.34 -10.46
C GLY A 694 -40.63 10.16 -9.56
N GLY A 695 -39.99 9.15 -10.16
CA GLY A 695 -39.48 7.98 -9.45
C GLY A 695 -40.50 6.86 -9.23
N GLN A 696 -39.97 5.75 -8.72
CA GLN A 696 -40.73 4.52 -8.51
C GLN A 696 -40.35 3.88 -7.15
N TYR A 697 -41.34 3.59 -6.33
CA TYR A 697 -41.14 3.17 -4.96
C TYR A 697 -41.92 1.91 -4.64
N SER A 698 -41.18 0.81 -4.39
CA SER A 698 -41.70 -0.45 -3.85
C SER A 698 -41.48 -0.47 -2.35
N VAL A 699 -42.56 -0.49 -1.59
CA VAL A 699 -42.56 -0.35 -0.12
C VAL A 699 -43.15 -1.61 0.51
N GLU A 700 -42.32 -2.45 1.11
CA GLU A 700 -42.74 -3.61 1.86
C GLU A 700 -42.58 -3.34 3.37
N ILE A 701 -43.67 -3.10 4.06
CA ILE A 701 -43.68 -2.94 5.52
C ILE A 701 -44.07 -4.25 6.17
N ALA A 702 -43.08 -4.90 6.81
CA ALA A 702 -43.22 -6.20 7.46
C ALA A 702 -42.72 -6.12 8.92
N LEU A 703 -43.54 -5.52 9.79
CA LEU A 703 -43.21 -5.16 11.18
C LEU A 703 -44.17 -5.79 12.19
N PRO A 704 -44.35 -7.14 12.21
CA PRO A 704 -45.37 -7.80 13.01
C PRO A 704 -45.24 -7.61 14.53
N LYS A 705 -44.04 -7.26 15.02
CA LYS A 705 -43.80 -7.00 16.46
C LYS A 705 -43.82 -5.50 16.82
N THR A 706 -43.88 -4.61 15.82
CA THR A 706 -43.65 -3.18 16.03
C THR A 706 -44.94 -2.38 15.94
N GLU A 707 -45.19 -1.55 16.93
CA GLU A 707 -46.20 -0.51 16.91
C GLU A 707 -45.72 0.74 16.15
N ILE A 708 -46.56 1.24 15.23
CA ILE A 708 -46.20 2.40 14.38
C ILE A 708 -47.35 3.41 14.43
N PRO A 709 -47.21 4.58 15.08
CA PRO A 709 -48.27 5.58 15.12
C PRO A 709 -48.41 6.38 13.82
N TYR A 710 -47.34 6.47 13.02
CA TYR A 710 -47.32 7.25 11.78
C TYR A 710 -46.67 6.43 10.65
N LEU A 711 -47.46 6.13 9.65
CA LEU A 711 -47.06 5.30 8.52
C LEU A 711 -47.60 5.87 7.22
N GLY A 712 -46.76 5.91 6.18
CA GLY A 712 -47.18 6.29 4.85
C GLY A 712 -46.25 5.70 3.77
N VAL A 713 -46.78 5.42 2.58
CA VAL A 713 -45.98 4.91 1.47
C VAL A 713 -45.11 5.99 0.84
N ALA A 714 -45.47 7.26 0.96
CA ALA A 714 -44.62 8.40 0.61
C ALA A 714 -43.93 8.97 1.85
N ALA A 715 -44.70 9.38 2.88
CA ALA A 715 -44.10 9.90 4.11
C ALA A 715 -44.83 9.37 5.35
N GLY A 716 -44.06 8.93 6.35
CA GLY A 716 -44.57 8.37 7.58
C GLY A 716 -45.24 9.43 8.49
N GLY A 717 -44.66 10.58 8.60
CA GLY A 717 -45.19 11.62 9.46
C GLY A 717 -44.76 13.01 9.06
N CYS A 718 -45.61 14.02 9.46
CA CYS A 718 -45.29 15.44 9.35
C CYS A 718 -45.36 16.06 10.71
N TYR A 719 -44.36 16.82 11.10
CA TYR A 719 -44.40 17.55 12.36
C TYR A 719 -45.03 18.91 12.21
N ALA A 720 -45.94 19.19 13.06
CA ALA A 720 -46.68 20.46 13.05
C ALA A 720 -46.63 21.19 14.40
N ASN A 721 -45.66 22.08 14.56
CA ASN A 721 -45.92 23.27 15.34
C ASN A 721 -46.48 24.36 14.39
N GLY A 722 -47.79 24.37 14.20
CA GLY A 722 -48.44 25.20 13.19
C GLY A 722 -48.73 24.40 11.91
N ALA A 723 -49.58 23.43 11.99
CA ALA A 723 -49.91 22.40 10.97
C ALA A 723 -50.28 22.90 9.56
N ALA A 724 -50.56 24.19 9.42
CA ALA A 724 -51.00 24.77 8.15
C ALA A 724 -49.88 25.19 7.17
N SER A 725 -48.59 25.15 7.59
CA SER A 725 -47.49 25.68 6.80
C SER A 725 -46.52 24.63 6.27
N GLN A 726 -46.70 23.37 6.58
CA GLN A 726 -45.77 22.28 6.16
C GLN A 726 -46.45 21.39 5.14
N ALA A 727 -45.93 21.33 3.93
CA ALA A 727 -46.48 20.57 2.83
C ALA A 727 -45.47 19.61 2.24
N LEU A 728 -45.94 18.44 1.81
CA LEU A 728 -45.26 17.55 0.91
C LEU A 728 -45.91 17.68 -0.48
N SER A 729 -45.11 17.97 -1.50
CA SER A 729 -45.57 17.91 -2.88
C SER A 729 -45.12 16.64 -3.54
N ILE A 730 -46.02 15.88 -4.15
CA ILE A 730 -45.73 14.64 -4.85
C ILE A 730 -46.21 14.74 -6.30
N THR A 731 -45.30 14.70 -7.26
CA THR A 731 -45.61 14.85 -8.67
C THR A 731 -45.07 13.69 -9.51
N GLY A 732 -45.91 13.07 -10.32
CA GLY A 732 -45.52 12.04 -11.32
C GLY A 732 -44.91 10.78 -10.73
N THR A 733 -45.20 10.44 -9.49
CA THR A 733 -44.58 9.38 -8.71
C THR A 733 -45.39 8.10 -8.73
N LYS A 734 -44.71 6.95 -8.74
CA LYS A 734 -45.38 5.63 -8.75
C LYS A 734 -45.04 4.84 -7.48
N PHE A 735 -46.06 4.21 -6.89
CA PHE A 735 -45.93 3.41 -5.68
C PHE A 735 -46.48 1.99 -5.89
N CYS A 736 -45.90 1.02 -5.20
CA CYS A 736 -46.46 -0.31 -5.00
C CYS A 736 -46.00 -0.91 -3.66
N GLY A 737 -46.56 -2.02 -3.25
CA GLY A 737 -46.06 -2.76 -2.11
C GLY A 737 -47.17 -3.28 -1.20
N SER A 738 -46.82 -3.51 0.07
CA SER A 738 -47.71 -4.04 1.08
C SER A 738 -47.39 -3.50 2.48
N ILE A 739 -48.39 -3.50 3.34
CA ILE A 739 -48.33 -3.00 4.71
C ILE A 739 -48.79 -4.09 5.66
N ALA A 740 -47.92 -4.49 6.59
CA ALA A 740 -48.24 -5.32 7.74
C ALA A 740 -47.44 -4.85 8.96
N TYR A 741 -48.11 -4.57 10.06
CA TYR A 741 -47.47 -4.22 11.32
C TYR A 741 -48.31 -4.68 12.50
N LYS A 742 -47.81 -4.62 13.73
CA LYS A 742 -48.51 -5.07 14.92
C LYS A 742 -49.88 -4.40 15.08
N GLY A 743 -50.94 -5.19 15.09
CA GLY A 743 -52.30 -4.70 15.14
C GLY A 743 -52.95 -4.37 13.79
N PHE A 744 -52.17 -4.58 12.68
CA PHE A 744 -52.65 -4.44 11.32
C PHE A 744 -52.26 -5.65 10.48
N GLU A 745 -53.04 -6.74 10.64
CA GLU A 745 -52.85 -8.04 9.99
C GLU A 745 -54.18 -8.56 9.45
N PRO A 746 -54.23 -9.27 8.30
CA PRO A 746 -53.13 -9.68 7.43
C PRO A 746 -52.54 -8.55 6.61
N ALA A 747 -51.39 -8.81 5.93
CA ALA A 747 -50.75 -7.85 5.06
C ALA A 747 -51.69 -7.30 3.99
N MET A 748 -51.80 -5.99 3.90
CA MET A 748 -52.64 -5.29 2.93
C MET A 748 -51.78 -4.84 1.73
N ALA A 749 -52.16 -5.19 0.51
CA ALA A 749 -51.57 -4.68 -0.69
C ALA A 749 -51.97 -3.20 -0.95
N ILE A 750 -51.04 -2.42 -1.45
CA ILE A 750 -51.32 -1.07 -1.96
C ILE A 750 -52.01 -1.19 -3.31
N THR A 751 -53.20 -0.63 -3.42
CA THR A 751 -54.06 -0.63 -4.61
C THR A 751 -54.40 0.78 -5.05
N VAL A 752 -55.05 0.93 -6.21
CA VAL A 752 -55.50 2.26 -6.70
C VAL A 752 -56.50 2.86 -5.72
N GLU A 753 -57.36 2.03 -5.13
CA GLU A 753 -58.43 2.47 -4.24
C GLU A 753 -57.92 2.97 -2.88
N ASN A 754 -56.80 2.38 -2.37
CA ASN A 754 -56.30 2.71 -1.03
C ASN A 754 -55.03 3.55 -1.03
N LEU A 755 -54.39 3.77 -2.19
CA LEU A 755 -53.10 4.47 -2.27
C LEU A 755 -53.17 5.84 -1.60
N ASN A 756 -54.18 6.63 -1.90
CA ASN A 756 -54.32 7.98 -1.33
C ASN A 756 -54.50 7.99 0.19
N ASP A 757 -55.13 6.97 0.74
CA ASP A 757 -55.35 6.85 2.20
C ASP A 757 -54.05 6.57 2.95
N TYR A 758 -53.06 5.97 2.26
CA TYR A 758 -51.76 5.58 2.84
C TYR A 758 -50.57 6.38 2.32
N LEU A 759 -50.78 7.45 1.51
CA LEU A 759 -49.65 8.29 1.05
C LEU A 759 -48.89 8.93 2.21
N ILE A 760 -49.61 9.58 3.10
CA ILE A 760 -49.06 10.19 4.32
C ILE A 760 -50.01 9.95 5.49
N SER A 761 -49.48 9.77 6.69
CA SER A 761 -50.33 9.57 7.87
C SER A 761 -50.62 10.88 8.63
N PHE A 762 -49.90 11.96 8.34
CA PHE A 762 -50.04 13.21 9.05
C PHE A 762 -49.47 14.39 8.25
N GLY A 763 -50.19 15.54 8.17
CA GLY A 763 -49.77 16.75 7.46
C GLY A 763 -50.55 17.00 6.16
N ASN A 764 -50.11 18.02 5.39
CA ASN A 764 -50.68 18.36 4.09
C ASN A 764 -49.90 17.69 2.98
N CYS A 765 -50.56 17.18 1.96
CA CYS A 765 -49.95 16.58 0.79
C CYS A 765 -50.66 17.07 -0.48
N ASP A 766 -49.88 17.76 -1.33
CA ASP A 766 -50.33 18.12 -2.68
C ASP A 766 -49.88 17.03 -3.65
N THR A 767 -50.81 16.43 -4.39
CA THR A 767 -50.52 15.28 -5.27
C THR A 767 -50.92 15.57 -6.70
N GLU A 768 -50.03 15.28 -7.65
CA GLU A 768 -50.30 15.35 -9.08
C GLU A 768 -49.64 14.14 -9.79
N GLY A 769 -50.45 13.40 -10.56
CA GLY A 769 -49.92 12.26 -11.35
C GLY A 769 -49.39 11.10 -10.53
N VAL A 770 -49.83 10.92 -9.27
CA VAL A 770 -49.48 9.78 -8.45
C VAL A 770 -50.28 8.55 -8.92
N SER A 771 -49.60 7.42 -9.06
CA SER A 771 -50.21 6.20 -9.60
C SER A 771 -49.55 4.94 -9.03
N LEU A 772 -50.13 3.77 -9.34
CA LEU A 772 -49.55 2.48 -9.02
C LEU A 772 -48.38 2.17 -9.97
N TRP A 773 -47.39 1.52 -9.39
CA TRP A 773 -46.31 0.84 -10.13
C TRP A 773 -46.57 -0.66 -10.19
N THR A 774 -46.70 -1.19 -11.37
CA THR A 774 -46.74 -2.65 -11.60
C THR A 774 -45.29 -3.11 -11.76
N LYS A 775 -44.79 -3.80 -10.72
CA LYS A 775 -43.42 -4.34 -10.67
C LYS A 775 -43.25 -5.54 -11.59
#